data_bcf3f60023cd319c7d206ce5b0fd8c99
#
_entry.id   bcf3f60023cd319c7d206ce5b0fd8c99
#
_cell.length_a   1.000
_cell.length_b   1.000
_cell.length_c   1.000
_cell.angle_alpha   90.00
_cell.angle_beta   90.00
_cell.angle_gamma   90.00
#
_symmetry.space_group_name_H-M   'P 1'
#
loop_
_entity.id
_entity.type
_entity.pdbx_description
1 polymer ?
#
loop_
_entity_poly.entity_id
_entity_poly.type
_entity_poly.pdbx_seq_one_letter_code
_entity_poly.pdbx_strand_id
1 'polypeptide(L)'
;SINFGMPHRGRLNVLAHIFDKPYSEIFSEFKEENINHMSSGNVDEYLRDVKYHLGAKKSTKSELLLIPNPSHLEMINPVILGVTKAYQKKGKTSLGVLMHGDAAFPGEGINSESFNLSKLNGYDSGGSIHIVTNNQLGFTTNPSDSYPLLHSTDFVRGYDIPIIHVNGDDIHSCIKAISVAIDYKKKFNKDVVLDLVAYRRFGHQEMDDPNITQPLMYKKIKSHPTITEIYSKELIDEGVINSDEILNFKNSHTEKLTKENEIKFENETSIWPGEFTTEDINYEDKSNNISSEELLVINKKLYEISSSFQINNRIKQIIDKRLSMDEDFKIEWGHAELLAISSILEKNVPVRFSGQDSRRGTFSQRNAYLWDSENNSDINLLDKFSKDSYVDVINSPLSEMAALAFEFGYSISENKALVIWEAQFGDFVNNAQSVIDEFISSSQPKWGLDSNLVLLLPHGYEGMGANHSSGWMERFLDSAADNNIAVANCTNSSQYFHLLRNHALQNKQANPLIIFTPKSLLRHPHSSSKLKDLSSSNFNRILKHRNVKDPNKIIFGSGKIIVDILNAENIGNLDPNTEIISLEQLYPFPIKEVKKILKSKNLNEIIWVQEEPRNRGAWKYFNENIIEIPENNLRLKYSGRKQSATT
;
A
#
# COMPACT_ATOMS: atom_id res chain seq x y z
N SER A 1 -2.49 -16.82 -13.25
CA SER A 1 -3.65 -16.27 -12.54
C SER A 1 -4.41 -15.27 -13.41
N ILE A 2 -5.67 -15.04 -13.08
CA ILE A 2 -6.49 -13.94 -13.60
C ILE A 2 -6.96 -13.13 -12.41
N ASN A 3 -6.57 -11.85 -12.38
CA ASN A 3 -6.79 -10.95 -11.25
C ASN A 3 -7.84 -9.91 -11.65
N PHE A 4 -8.95 -9.90 -10.93
CA PHE A 4 -10.08 -9.02 -11.21
C PHE A 4 -10.09 -7.83 -10.25
N GLY A 5 -10.22 -6.62 -10.82
CA GLY A 5 -10.56 -5.39 -10.10
C GLY A 5 -11.86 -4.83 -10.66
N MET A 6 -12.79 -4.44 -9.80
CA MET A 6 -14.07 -3.91 -10.24
C MET A 6 -14.74 -3.06 -9.17
N PRO A 7 -15.60 -2.09 -9.58
CA PRO A 7 -16.43 -1.35 -8.63
C PRO A 7 -17.52 -2.23 -8.01
N HIS A 8 -18.30 -1.67 -7.10
CA HIS A 8 -19.37 -2.37 -6.37
C HIS A 8 -20.50 -2.89 -7.29
N ARG A 9 -20.85 -2.17 -8.36
CA ARG A 9 -21.95 -2.55 -9.26
C ARG A 9 -21.63 -3.81 -10.04
N GLY A 10 -22.51 -4.80 -9.92
CA GLY A 10 -22.33 -6.10 -10.55
C GLY A 10 -21.42 -7.06 -9.80
N ARG A 11 -20.82 -6.67 -8.66
CA ARG A 11 -19.90 -7.53 -7.92
C ARG A 11 -20.58 -8.81 -7.42
N LEU A 12 -21.79 -8.74 -6.89
CA LEU A 12 -22.53 -9.95 -6.45
C LEU A 12 -22.77 -10.93 -7.60
N ASN A 13 -23.03 -10.41 -8.81
CA ASN A 13 -23.15 -11.25 -10.02
C ASN A 13 -21.84 -11.95 -10.34
N VAL A 14 -20.71 -11.23 -10.29
CA VAL A 14 -19.37 -11.81 -10.50
C VAL A 14 -19.05 -12.84 -9.42
N LEU A 15 -19.34 -12.54 -8.15
CA LEU A 15 -19.15 -13.48 -7.04
C LEU A 15 -19.95 -14.77 -7.24
N ALA A 16 -21.24 -14.66 -7.61
CA ALA A 16 -22.11 -15.83 -7.82
C ALA A 16 -21.72 -16.67 -9.05
N HIS A 17 -21.40 -16.02 -10.18
CA HIS A 17 -21.30 -16.72 -11.48
C HIS A 17 -19.86 -17.02 -11.92
N ILE A 18 -18.87 -16.29 -11.42
CA ILE A 18 -17.45 -16.54 -11.73
C ILE A 18 -16.76 -17.25 -10.57
N PHE A 19 -17.07 -16.84 -9.33
CA PHE A 19 -16.43 -17.37 -8.13
C PHE A 19 -17.26 -18.44 -7.40
N ASP A 20 -18.46 -18.77 -7.89
CA ASP A 20 -19.37 -19.78 -7.33
C ASP A 20 -19.80 -19.48 -5.89
N LYS A 21 -19.89 -18.20 -5.50
CA LYS A 21 -20.44 -17.85 -4.18
C LYS A 21 -21.89 -18.33 -4.11
N PRO A 22 -22.27 -19.14 -3.10
CA PRO A 22 -23.63 -19.66 -2.97
C PRO A 22 -24.66 -18.53 -2.88
N TYR A 23 -25.80 -18.69 -3.54
CA TYR A 23 -26.91 -17.73 -3.40
C TYR A 23 -27.43 -17.65 -1.97
N SER A 24 -27.46 -18.76 -1.25
CA SER A 24 -27.82 -18.81 0.18
C SER A 24 -26.95 -17.90 1.04
N GLU A 25 -25.64 -17.85 0.79
CA GLU A 25 -24.72 -16.95 1.45
C GLU A 25 -25.00 -15.48 1.09
N ILE A 26 -25.22 -15.19 -0.21
CA ILE A 26 -25.58 -13.84 -0.66
C ILE A 26 -26.91 -13.39 -0.04
N PHE A 27 -27.92 -14.28 0.04
CA PHE A 27 -29.21 -13.96 0.65
C PHE A 27 -29.10 -13.76 2.16
N SER A 28 -28.24 -14.50 2.85
CA SER A 28 -28.01 -14.31 4.29
C SER A 28 -27.41 -12.94 4.58
N GLU A 29 -26.54 -12.42 3.71
CA GLU A 29 -25.97 -11.08 3.81
C GLU A 29 -27.02 -9.95 3.60
N PHE A 30 -28.16 -10.24 2.96
CA PHE A 30 -29.28 -9.31 2.83
C PHE A 30 -30.26 -9.38 3.99
N LYS A 31 -30.29 -10.48 4.74
CA LYS A 31 -31.18 -10.65 5.89
C LYS A 31 -30.49 -10.03 7.12
N GLU A 32 -31.21 -9.17 7.82
CA GLU A 32 -30.72 -8.54 9.06
C GLU A 32 -30.46 -9.54 10.21
N GLU A 33 -30.64 -10.86 9.98
CA GLU A 33 -30.40 -11.92 10.96
C GLU A 33 -28.95 -11.94 11.47
N ASN A 34 -27.99 -11.45 10.68
CA ASN A 34 -26.60 -11.28 11.12
C ASN A 34 -26.38 -10.09 12.07
N ILE A 35 -27.33 -9.16 12.18
CA ILE A 35 -27.26 -8.04 13.13
C ILE A 35 -27.39 -8.54 14.58
N ASN A 36 -28.05 -9.67 14.82
CA ASN A 36 -28.22 -10.25 16.17
C ASN A 36 -26.90 -10.86 16.72
N HIS A 37 -25.93 -11.20 15.90
CA HIS A 37 -24.58 -11.52 16.36
C HIS A 37 -23.79 -10.28 16.78
N MET A 38 -24.16 -9.10 16.29
CA MET A 38 -23.62 -7.80 16.73
C MET A 38 -23.96 -7.45 18.19
N SER A 39 -25.00 -8.07 18.76
CA SER A 39 -25.42 -7.86 20.16
C SER A 39 -24.59 -8.65 21.19
N SER A 40 -23.66 -9.50 20.75
CA SER A 40 -22.81 -10.30 21.64
C SER A 40 -21.58 -9.56 22.20
N GLY A 41 -21.41 -8.28 21.85
CA GLY A 41 -20.36 -7.43 22.44
C GLY A 41 -18.94 -7.66 21.89
N ASN A 42 -18.79 -8.44 20.84
CA ASN A 42 -17.52 -8.52 20.11
C ASN A 42 -17.41 -7.33 19.16
N VAL A 43 -16.47 -6.43 19.45
CA VAL A 43 -16.17 -5.21 18.69
C VAL A 43 -15.75 -5.55 17.23
N ASP A 44 -15.25 -6.75 17.00
CA ASP A 44 -14.67 -7.20 15.73
C ASP A 44 -15.68 -7.32 14.57
N GLU A 45 -16.98 -7.48 14.86
CA GLU A 45 -18.03 -7.58 13.83
C GLU A 45 -18.37 -6.25 13.15
N TYR A 46 -18.08 -5.10 13.79
CA TYR A 46 -18.30 -3.77 13.21
C TYR A 46 -17.25 -3.36 12.16
N LEU A 47 -16.16 -4.09 12.05
CA LEU A 47 -15.02 -3.76 11.18
C LEU A 47 -15.14 -4.33 9.76
N ARG A 48 -16.08 -5.28 9.53
CA ARG A 48 -16.27 -5.90 8.22
C ARG A 48 -16.89 -4.93 7.21
N ASP A 49 -16.37 -4.98 5.99
CA ASP A 49 -16.88 -4.17 4.89
C ASP A 49 -18.20 -4.73 4.33
N VAL A 50 -18.91 -3.90 3.57
CA VAL A 50 -20.19 -4.29 2.95
C VAL A 50 -19.98 -5.36 1.88
N LYS A 51 -20.98 -6.23 1.67
CA LYS A 51 -20.96 -7.32 0.68
C LYS A 51 -20.54 -6.93 -0.74
N TYR A 52 -20.78 -5.69 -1.13
CA TYR A 52 -20.42 -5.16 -2.46
C TYR A 52 -18.93 -4.86 -2.65
N HIS A 53 -18.12 -5.00 -1.61
CA HIS A 53 -16.67 -4.76 -1.64
C HIS A 53 -15.84 -6.03 -1.45
N LEU A 54 -16.46 -7.16 -1.10
CA LEU A 54 -15.78 -8.40 -0.75
C LEU A 54 -15.00 -8.98 -1.94
N GLY A 55 -13.84 -9.56 -1.62
CA GLY A 55 -13.01 -10.31 -2.54
C GLY A 55 -13.40 -11.79 -2.63
N ALA A 56 -12.77 -12.49 -3.56
CA ALA A 56 -12.93 -13.94 -3.70
C ALA A 56 -11.69 -14.57 -4.35
N LYS A 57 -11.46 -15.84 -4.01
CA LYS A 57 -10.44 -16.68 -4.63
C LYS A 57 -11.06 -18.00 -5.08
N LYS A 58 -10.78 -18.40 -6.33
CA LYS A 58 -11.21 -19.69 -6.88
C LYS A 58 -10.07 -20.36 -7.62
N SER A 59 -9.79 -21.60 -7.26
CA SER A 59 -8.80 -22.41 -7.95
C SER A 59 -9.48 -23.32 -8.98
N THR A 60 -9.13 -23.12 -10.26
CA THR A 60 -9.57 -23.94 -11.38
C THR A 60 -8.32 -24.43 -12.14
N LYS A 61 -8.38 -24.55 -13.47
CA LYS A 61 -7.16 -24.69 -14.30
C LYS A 61 -6.23 -23.46 -14.16
N SER A 62 -6.82 -22.32 -13.79
CA SER A 62 -6.13 -21.07 -13.45
C SER A 62 -6.60 -20.61 -12.08
N GLU A 63 -5.76 -19.91 -11.36
CA GLU A 63 -6.15 -19.22 -10.14
C GLU A 63 -6.89 -17.93 -10.51
N LEU A 64 -8.11 -17.77 -10.01
CA LEU A 64 -8.93 -16.56 -10.18
C LEU A 64 -8.92 -15.80 -8.86
N LEU A 65 -8.66 -14.50 -8.92
CA LEU A 65 -8.65 -13.61 -7.77
C LEU A 65 -9.54 -12.41 -8.05
N LEU A 66 -10.49 -12.13 -7.19
CA LEU A 66 -11.21 -10.86 -7.13
C LEU A 66 -10.72 -10.13 -5.91
N ILE A 67 -9.97 -9.07 -6.11
CA ILE A 67 -9.42 -8.29 -5.00
C ILE A 67 -10.54 -7.44 -4.38
N PRO A 68 -10.70 -7.44 -3.04
CA PRO A 68 -11.63 -6.55 -2.38
C PRO A 68 -11.20 -5.10 -2.57
N ASN A 69 -12.17 -4.17 -2.57
CA ASN A 69 -11.87 -2.74 -2.70
C ASN A 69 -12.98 -1.87 -2.10
N PRO A 70 -12.65 -0.64 -1.71
CA PRO A 70 -13.61 0.30 -1.15
C PRO A 70 -14.54 0.89 -2.21
N SER A 71 -15.43 1.80 -1.80
CA SER A 71 -16.28 2.59 -2.70
C SER A 71 -15.52 3.58 -3.59
N HIS A 72 -14.22 3.78 -3.39
CA HIS A 72 -13.34 4.59 -4.22
C HIS A 72 -13.05 3.83 -5.53
N LEU A 73 -13.89 4.07 -6.56
CA LEU A 73 -14.17 3.17 -7.67
C LEU A 73 -12.95 2.66 -8.43
N GLU A 74 -12.03 3.56 -8.79
CA GLU A 74 -10.91 3.26 -9.68
C GLU A 74 -9.58 3.01 -8.96
N MET A 75 -9.55 3.17 -7.62
CA MET A 75 -8.34 2.96 -6.80
C MET A 75 -7.80 1.53 -6.88
N ILE A 76 -8.67 0.57 -7.19
CA ILE A 76 -8.31 -0.85 -7.35
C ILE A 76 -7.40 -1.09 -8.58
N ASN A 77 -7.41 -0.22 -9.59
CA ASN A 77 -6.76 -0.50 -10.87
C ASN A 77 -5.24 -0.67 -10.73
N PRO A 78 -4.48 0.28 -10.18
CA PRO A 78 -3.05 0.08 -9.97
C PRO A 78 -2.74 -1.04 -8.96
N VAL A 79 -3.64 -1.32 -8.00
CA VAL A 79 -3.51 -2.48 -7.10
C VAL A 79 -3.47 -3.78 -7.92
N ILE A 80 -4.40 -3.96 -8.87
CA ILE A 80 -4.44 -5.14 -9.75
C ILE A 80 -3.19 -5.23 -10.63
N LEU A 81 -2.68 -4.10 -11.13
CA LEU A 81 -1.41 -4.10 -11.88
C LEU A 81 -0.26 -4.60 -10.99
N GLY A 82 -0.19 -4.18 -9.74
CA GLY A 82 0.79 -4.65 -8.77
C GLY A 82 0.67 -6.14 -8.45
N VAL A 83 -0.55 -6.63 -8.18
CA VAL A 83 -0.86 -8.06 -8.00
C VAL A 83 -0.39 -8.86 -9.21
N THR A 84 -0.76 -8.43 -10.42
CA THR A 84 -0.42 -9.11 -11.66
C THR A 84 1.10 -9.19 -11.86
N LYS A 85 1.80 -8.09 -11.59
CA LYS A 85 3.27 -8.04 -11.66
C LYS A 85 3.96 -8.97 -10.66
N ALA A 86 3.45 -9.04 -9.43
CA ALA A 86 3.99 -9.94 -8.40
C ALA A 86 3.87 -11.42 -8.82
N TYR A 87 2.73 -11.81 -9.37
CA TYR A 87 2.56 -13.18 -9.91
C TYR A 87 3.53 -13.48 -11.05
N GLN A 88 3.78 -12.52 -11.95
CA GLN A 88 4.73 -12.68 -13.05
C GLN A 88 6.16 -12.82 -12.53
N LYS A 89 6.56 -12.08 -11.50
CA LYS A 89 7.88 -12.23 -10.86
C LYS A 89 8.08 -13.62 -10.24
N LYS A 90 7.02 -14.29 -9.82
CA LYS A 90 7.04 -15.71 -9.40
C LYS A 90 7.08 -16.70 -10.57
N GLY A 91 7.27 -16.24 -11.80
CA GLY A 91 7.28 -17.09 -12.99
C GLY A 91 5.90 -17.60 -13.44
N LYS A 92 4.80 -17.05 -12.91
CA LYS A 92 3.44 -17.41 -13.28
C LYS A 92 2.93 -16.52 -14.41
N THR A 93 2.24 -17.11 -15.40
CA THR A 93 1.44 -16.32 -16.34
C THR A 93 0.29 -15.64 -15.59
N SER A 94 0.16 -14.33 -15.73
CA SER A 94 -0.83 -13.54 -14.99
C SER A 94 -1.47 -12.47 -15.88
N LEU A 95 -2.77 -12.22 -15.69
CA LEU A 95 -3.58 -11.27 -16.45
C LEU A 95 -4.41 -10.42 -15.50
N GLY A 96 -4.34 -9.10 -15.65
CA GLY A 96 -5.27 -8.15 -15.04
C GLY A 96 -6.54 -8.01 -15.89
N VAL A 97 -7.70 -8.11 -15.25
CA VAL A 97 -9.01 -7.79 -15.83
C VAL A 97 -9.66 -6.73 -14.96
N LEU A 98 -9.87 -5.55 -15.54
CA LEU A 98 -10.33 -4.36 -14.85
C LEU A 98 -11.69 -3.95 -15.40
N MET A 99 -12.68 -3.85 -14.52
CA MET A 99 -14.01 -3.38 -14.87
C MET A 99 -14.22 -1.97 -14.36
N HIS A 100 -14.89 -1.13 -15.16
CA HIS A 100 -15.07 0.29 -14.89
C HIS A 100 -16.51 0.73 -15.11
N GLY A 101 -16.94 1.78 -14.42
CA GLY A 101 -18.12 2.56 -14.79
C GLY A 101 -17.74 3.64 -15.81
N ASP A 102 -18.65 3.96 -16.72
CA ASP A 102 -18.38 4.93 -17.80
C ASP A 102 -18.08 6.35 -17.31
N ALA A 103 -18.70 6.80 -16.23
CA ALA A 103 -18.43 8.12 -15.66
C ALA A 103 -17.11 8.17 -14.86
N ALA A 104 -16.79 7.12 -14.10
CA ALA A 104 -15.58 7.04 -13.30
C ALA A 104 -14.33 6.86 -14.17
N PHE A 105 -14.42 6.10 -15.24
CA PHE A 105 -13.28 5.74 -16.09
C PHE A 105 -12.51 6.97 -16.62
N PRO A 106 -13.14 7.99 -17.23
CA PRO A 106 -12.44 9.23 -17.59
C PRO A 106 -12.34 10.23 -16.44
N GLY A 107 -13.23 10.15 -15.44
CA GLY A 107 -13.37 11.16 -14.40
C GLY A 107 -12.33 11.05 -13.27
N GLU A 108 -11.84 9.85 -12.98
CA GLU A 108 -10.88 9.63 -11.91
C GLU A 108 -9.44 9.57 -12.45
N GLY A 109 -8.62 10.56 -12.06
CA GLY A 109 -7.25 10.75 -12.56
C GLY A 109 -6.31 9.55 -12.34
N ILE A 110 -6.60 8.68 -11.37
CA ILE A 110 -5.81 7.48 -11.10
C ILE A 110 -5.77 6.53 -12.31
N ASN A 111 -6.76 6.55 -13.19
CA ASN A 111 -6.75 5.77 -14.42
C ASN A 111 -5.66 6.27 -15.38
N SER A 112 -5.54 7.59 -15.55
CA SER A 112 -4.46 8.19 -16.35
C SER A 112 -3.09 7.86 -15.79
N GLU A 113 -2.93 7.91 -14.46
CA GLU A 113 -1.71 7.49 -13.79
C GLU A 113 -1.42 5.99 -14.02
N SER A 114 -2.44 5.12 -13.92
CA SER A 114 -2.32 3.68 -14.15
C SER A 114 -1.91 3.34 -15.58
N PHE A 115 -2.48 4.02 -16.57
CA PHE A 115 -2.07 3.85 -17.97
C PHE A 115 -0.65 4.35 -18.22
N ASN A 116 -0.23 5.41 -17.55
CA ASN A 116 1.16 5.86 -17.60
C ASN A 116 2.13 4.83 -17.02
N LEU A 117 1.75 4.10 -15.96
CA LEU A 117 2.55 3.02 -15.39
C LEU A 117 2.68 1.82 -16.33
N SER A 118 1.66 1.49 -17.09
CA SER A 118 1.50 0.20 -17.78
C SER A 118 2.61 -0.16 -18.77
N LYS A 119 3.34 0.84 -19.28
CA LYS A 119 4.47 0.64 -20.22
C LYS A 119 5.84 0.96 -19.62
N LEU A 120 5.90 1.34 -18.35
CA LEU A 120 7.17 1.71 -17.72
C LEU A 120 7.91 0.49 -17.19
N ASN A 121 9.23 0.49 -17.39
CA ASN A 121 10.08 -0.56 -16.85
C ASN A 121 9.92 -0.64 -15.31
N GLY A 122 9.67 -1.84 -14.81
CA GLY A 122 9.39 -2.08 -13.39
C GLY A 122 7.90 -2.09 -13.03
N TYR A 123 7.03 -1.48 -13.83
CA TYR A 123 5.58 -1.43 -13.63
C TYR A 123 4.79 -2.21 -14.69
N ASP A 124 5.34 -2.37 -15.88
CA ASP A 124 4.70 -3.11 -16.99
C ASP A 124 4.29 -4.53 -16.55
N SER A 125 2.98 -4.78 -16.56
CA SER A 125 2.36 -6.08 -16.28
C SER A 125 2.02 -6.88 -17.54
N GLY A 126 2.54 -6.48 -18.70
CA GLY A 126 2.29 -7.12 -19.99
C GLY A 126 0.88 -6.86 -20.53
N GLY A 127 0.27 -5.76 -20.16
CA GLY A 127 -1.07 -5.32 -20.55
C GLY A 127 -2.22 -6.00 -19.79
N SER A 128 -3.31 -5.28 -19.67
CA SER A 128 -4.56 -5.69 -19.01
C SER A 128 -5.75 -5.59 -19.98
N ILE A 129 -6.85 -6.26 -19.65
CA ILE A 129 -8.12 -6.09 -20.35
C ILE A 129 -9.00 -5.19 -19.49
N HIS A 130 -9.37 -4.04 -20.04
CA HIS A 130 -10.28 -3.10 -19.40
C HIS A 130 -11.67 -3.26 -19.99
N ILE A 131 -12.69 -3.41 -19.15
CA ILE A 131 -14.09 -3.55 -19.56
C ILE A 131 -14.88 -2.38 -18.96
N VAL A 132 -15.25 -1.42 -19.78
CA VAL A 132 -16.09 -0.31 -19.34
C VAL A 132 -17.55 -0.76 -19.47
N THR A 133 -18.22 -0.97 -18.35
CA THR A 133 -19.66 -1.30 -18.28
C THR A 133 -20.46 0.02 -18.43
N ASN A 134 -20.57 0.46 -19.68
CA ASN A 134 -21.09 1.78 -20.03
C ASN A 134 -22.61 1.80 -19.99
N ASN A 135 -23.17 2.29 -18.88
CA ASN A 135 -24.62 2.44 -18.73
C ASN A 135 -25.12 3.87 -19.05
N GLN A 136 -24.22 4.73 -19.52
CA GLN A 136 -24.49 6.12 -19.97
C GLN A 136 -25.02 7.04 -18.85
N LEU A 137 -24.72 6.74 -17.59
CA LEU A 137 -25.10 7.54 -16.43
C LEU A 137 -24.07 7.44 -15.32
N GLY A 138 -23.65 8.58 -14.77
CA GLY A 138 -22.90 8.68 -13.51
C GLY A 138 -23.83 9.02 -12.35
N PHE A 139 -24.34 8.04 -11.60
CA PHE A 139 -25.42 8.22 -10.63
C PHE A 139 -26.67 8.79 -11.30
N THR A 140 -26.90 10.10 -11.26
CA THR A 140 -27.98 10.82 -11.97
C THR A 140 -27.43 11.81 -13.01
N THR A 141 -26.13 11.79 -13.29
CA THR A 141 -25.44 12.72 -14.17
C THR A 141 -25.37 12.16 -15.60
N ASN A 142 -25.78 12.97 -16.56
CA ASN A 142 -25.72 12.60 -17.98
C ASN A 142 -24.26 12.59 -18.50
N PRO A 143 -23.97 11.90 -19.61
CA PRO A 143 -22.64 11.89 -20.22
C PRO A 143 -22.12 13.30 -20.55
N SER A 144 -22.99 14.21 -21.02
CA SER A 144 -22.64 15.60 -21.32
C SER A 144 -22.05 16.39 -20.15
N ASP A 145 -22.37 15.99 -18.92
CA ASP A 145 -21.91 16.63 -17.69
C ASP A 145 -20.79 15.83 -17.02
N SER A 146 -20.51 14.61 -17.51
CA SER A 146 -19.51 13.69 -16.96
C SER A 146 -18.17 13.76 -17.69
N TYR A 147 -18.17 13.90 -19.02
CA TYR A 147 -16.94 13.95 -19.83
C TYR A 147 -17.14 14.73 -21.13
N PRO A 148 -16.08 15.39 -21.65
CA PRO A 148 -16.18 16.28 -22.82
C PRO A 148 -16.06 15.54 -24.16
N LEU A 149 -15.77 14.23 -24.14
CA LEU A 149 -15.52 13.42 -25.33
C LEU A 149 -16.79 12.69 -25.79
N LEU A 150 -16.80 12.20 -27.02
CA LEU A 150 -17.94 11.45 -27.57
C LEU A 150 -18.18 10.15 -26.79
N HIS A 151 -17.11 9.42 -26.47
CA HIS A 151 -17.15 8.21 -25.66
C HIS A 151 -16.33 8.38 -24.39
N SER A 152 -16.77 7.79 -23.29
CA SER A 152 -16.05 7.76 -22.03
C SER A 152 -14.64 7.16 -22.14
N THR A 153 -14.43 6.34 -23.15
CA THR A 153 -13.18 5.63 -23.41
C THR A 153 -12.19 6.40 -24.29
N ASP A 154 -12.59 7.52 -24.90
CA ASP A 154 -11.72 8.21 -25.89
C ASP A 154 -10.41 8.77 -25.31
N PHE A 155 -10.34 9.05 -24.01
CA PHE A 155 -9.11 9.58 -23.38
C PHE A 155 -7.94 8.59 -23.43
N VAL A 156 -8.19 7.27 -23.50
CA VAL A 156 -7.12 6.27 -23.56
C VAL A 156 -6.39 6.22 -24.89
N ARG A 157 -6.92 6.87 -25.93
CA ARG A 157 -6.23 7.01 -27.22
C ARG A 157 -4.91 7.73 -27.11
N GLY A 158 -4.79 8.64 -26.12
CA GLY A 158 -3.53 9.32 -25.80
C GLY A 158 -2.42 8.41 -25.31
N TYR A 159 -2.77 7.20 -24.86
CA TYR A 159 -1.84 6.17 -24.40
C TYR A 159 -1.57 5.07 -25.46
N ASP A 160 -2.05 5.25 -26.70
CA ASP A 160 -1.91 4.29 -27.79
C ASP A 160 -2.55 2.92 -27.44
N ILE A 161 -3.75 2.97 -26.83
CA ILE A 161 -4.53 1.80 -26.42
C ILE A 161 -5.73 1.65 -27.35
N PRO A 162 -5.93 0.47 -27.98
CA PRO A 162 -7.08 0.23 -28.83
C PRO A 162 -8.38 0.12 -28.02
N ILE A 163 -9.47 0.59 -28.62
CA ILE A 163 -10.81 0.57 -28.04
C ILE A 163 -11.71 -0.26 -28.96
N ILE A 164 -12.47 -1.17 -28.38
CA ILE A 164 -13.50 -1.96 -29.07
C ILE A 164 -14.85 -1.56 -28.49
N HIS A 165 -15.69 -0.90 -29.27
CA HIS A 165 -17.08 -0.59 -28.89
C HIS A 165 -17.99 -1.75 -29.28
N VAL A 166 -18.82 -2.20 -28.34
CA VAL A 166 -19.77 -3.28 -28.58
C VAL A 166 -21.11 -2.98 -27.92
N ASN A 167 -22.21 -3.34 -28.60
CA ASN A 167 -23.55 -3.26 -28.04
C ASN A 167 -23.75 -4.39 -27.01
N GLY A 168 -24.07 -4.04 -25.77
CA GLY A 168 -24.29 -5.00 -24.70
C GLY A 168 -25.51 -5.90 -24.86
N ASP A 169 -26.47 -5.55 -25.76
CA ASP A 169 -27.62 -6.38 -26.09
C ASP A 169 -27.29 -7.50 -27.11
N ASP A 170 -26.15 -7.43 -27.80
CA ASP A 170 -25.69 -8.41 -28.78
C ASP A 170 -24.63 -9.34 -28.13
N ILE A 171 -25.10 -10.49 -27.65
CA ILE A 171 -24.25 -11.47 -26.95
C ILE A 171 -23.16 -12.02 -27.88
N HIS A 172 -23.47 -12.30 -29.15
CA HIS A 172 -22.49 -12.83 -30.09
C HIS A 172 -21.38 -11.86 -30.38
N SER A 173 -21.71 -10.58 -30.57
CA SER A 173 -20.74 -9.51 -30.74
C SER A 173 -19.90 -9.30 -29.47
N CYS A 174 -20.50 -9.42 -28.28
CA CYS A 174 -19.76 -9.34 -26.99
C CYS A 174 -18.72 -10.47 -26.86
N ILE A 175 -19.10 -11.73 -27.20
CA ILE A 175 -18.17 -12.87 -27.17
C ILE A 175 -17.04 -12.68 -28.20
N LYS A 176 -17.37 -12.17 -29.38
CA LYS A 176 -16.39 -11.90 -30.42
C LYS A 176 -15.44 -10.77 -30.00
N ALA A 177 -15.95 -9.70 -29.43
CA ALA A 177 -15.17 -8.56 -28.97
C ALA A 177 -14.15 -8.95 -27.90
N ILE A 178 -14.58 -9.73 -26.88
CA ILE A 178 -13.65 -10.21 -25.84
C ILE A 178 -12.61 -11.18 -26.40
N SER A 179 -12.98 -12.03 -27.38
CA SER A 179 -12.04 -12.92 -28.06
C SER A 179 -10.95 -12.13 -28.78
N VAL A 180 -11.33 -11.07 -29.52
CA VAL A 180 -10.38 -10.16 -30.17
C VAL A 180 -9.48 -9.45 -29.16
N ALA A 181 -10.03 -8.99 -28.04
CA ALA A 181 -9.27 -8.34 -26.97
C ALA A 181 -8.23 -9.30 -26.37
N ILE A 182 -8.60 -10.55 -26.10
CA ILE A 182 -7.70 -11.59 -25.60
C ILE A 182 -6.57 -11.88 -26.60
N ASP A 183 -6.90 -12.02 -27.89
CA ASP A 183 -5.91 -12.29 -28.94
C ASP A 183 -4.95 -11.11 -29.13
N TYR A 184 -5.47 -9.87 -29.08
CA TYR A 184 -4.64 -8.67 -29.11
C TYR A 184 -3.66 -8.65 -27.94
N LYS A 185 -4.17 -8.84 -26.71
CA LYS A 185 -3.34 -8.88 -25.50
C LYS A 185 -2.27 -9.96 -25.58
N LYS A 186 -2.64 -11.19 -26.00
CA LYS A 186 -1.68 -12.29 -26.16
C LYS A 186 -0.59 -12.00 -27.20
N LYS A 187 -0.97 -11.36 -28.30
CA LYS A 187 -0.05 -11.09 -29.41
C LYS A 187 0.90 -9.92 -29.10
N PHE A 188 0.42 -8.87 -28.45
CA PHE A 188 1.15 -7.62 -28.31
C PHE A 188 1.62 -7.31 -26.88
N ASN A 189 1.13 -8.02 -25.86
CA ASN A 189 1.37 -7.72 -24.45
C ASN A 189 1.08 -6.25 -24.09
N LYS A 190 -0.06 -5.71 -24.57
CA LYS A 190 -0.51 -4.34 -24.37
C LYS A 190 -1.93 -4.33 -23.81
N ASP A 191 -2.31 -3.19 -23.20
CA ASP A 191 -3.67 -2.96 -22.74
C ASP A 191 -4.63 -2.88 -23.91
N VAL A 192 -5.89 -3.25 -23.65
CA VAL A 192 -7.01 -3.12 -24.58
C VAL A 192 -8.26 -2.73 -23.80
N VAL A 193 -9.06 -1.83 -24.33
CA VAL A 193 -10.30 -1.37 -23.72
C VAL A 193 -11.50 -1.89 -24.52
N LEU A 194 -12.43 -2.52 -23.81
CA LEU A 194 -13.72 -2.94 -24.32
C LEU A 194 -14.79 -2.00 -23.75
N ASP A 195 -15.41 -1.17 -24.59
CA ASP A 195 -16.54 -0.32 -24.23
C ASP A 195 -17.84 -1.09 -24.46
N LEU A 196 -18.38 -1.66 -23.39
CA LEU A 196 -19.64 -2.42 -23.40
C LEU A 196 -20.81 -1.46 -23.20
N VAL A 197 -21.35 -0.97 -24.32
CA VAL A 197 -22.44 0.00 -24.30
C VAL A 197 -23.75 -0.66 -23.95
N ALA A 198 -24.32 -0.28 -22.83
CA ALA A 198 -25.54 -0.86 -22.27
C ALA A 198 -26.38 0.23 -21.57
N TYR A 199 -27.24 -0.14 -20.66
CA TYR A 199 -28.08 0.77 -19.89
C TYR A 199 -28.32 0.19 -18.48
N ARG A 200 -28.64 1.05 -17.54
CA ARG A 200 -29.04 0.66 -16.18
C ARG A 200 -30.57 0.63 -16.11
N ARG A 201 -31.16 -0.53 -15.84
CA ARG A 201 -32.62 -0.73 -15.84
C ARG A 201 -33.32 -0.08 -14.64
N PHE A 202 -32.71 -0.09 -13.48
CA PHE A 202 -33.23 0.44 -12.22
C PHE A 202 -32.50 1.69 -11.79
N GLY A 203 -32.87 2.29 -10.65
CA GLY A 203 -32.15 3.41 -10.06
C GLY A 203 -30.73 3.07 -9.65
N HIS A 204 -29.99 4.08 -9.18
CA HIS A 204 -28.62 3.88 -8.69
C HIS A 204 -28.60 2.97 -7.45
N GLN A 205 -29.58 3.15 -6.58
CA GLN A 205 -29.86 2.37 -5.37
C GLN A 205 -31.37 2.07 -5.28
N GLU A 206 -31.76 1.25 -4.29
CA GLU A 206 -33.14 0.76 -4.12
C GLU A 206 -34.17 1.87 -3.96
N MET A 207 -33.79 2.97 -3.30
CA MET A 207 -34.67 4.12 -3.04
C MET A 207 -34.70 5.18 -4.17
N ASP A 208 -33.86 4.99 -5.21
CA ASP A 208 -33.73 5.97 -6.29
C ASP A 208 -34.74 5.74 -7.41
N ASP A 209 -35.53 6.78 -7.74
CA ASP A 209 -36.38 6.78 -8.93
C ASP A 209 -35.70 7.57 -10.07
N PRO A 210 -35.13 6.88 -11.05
CA PRO A 210 -34.40 7.53 -12.13
C PRO A 210 -35.29 8.33 -13.10
N ASN A 211 -36.61 8.20 -13.04
CA ASN A 211 -37.53 8.99 -13.84
C ASN A 211 -37.51 10.48 -13.42
N ILE A 212 -37.06 10.79 -12.20
CA ILE A 212 -36.99 12.16 -11.69
C ILE A 212 -35.95 12.96 -12.49
N THR A 213 -34.83 12.36 -12.86
CA THR A 213 -33.71 13.04 -13.54
C THR A 213 -33.59 12.72 -15.02
N GLN A 214 -33.93 11.48 -15.45
CA GLN A 214 -33.83 11.02 -16.83
C GLN A 214 -35.15 10.43 -17.37
N PRO A 215 -36.27 11.20 -17.40
CA PRO A 215 -37.60 10.65 -17.72
C PRO A 215 -37.69 10.09 -19.15
N LEU A 216 -37.05 10.73 -20.13
CA LEU A 216 -37.09 10.26 -21.52
C LEU A 216 -36.26 8.98 -21.73
N MET A 217 -35.11 8.88 -21.10
CA MET A 217 -34.26 7.70 -21.15
C MET A 217 -34.98 6.50 -20.52
N TYR A 218 -35.51 6.66 -19.31
CA TYR A 218 -36.20 5.58 -18.62
C TYR A 218 -37.54 5.20 -19.23
N LYS A 219 -38.22 6.11 -19.94
CA LYS A 219 -39.35 5.73 -20.78
C LYS A 219 -38.95 4.74 -21.88
N LYS A 220 -37.78 4.97 -22.52
CA LYS A 220 -37.23 4.04 -23.53
C LYS A 220 -36.79 2.71 -22.87
N ILE A 221 -36.04 2.77 -21.76
CA ILE A 221 -35.54 1.60 -21.04
C ILE A 221 -36.70 0.71 -20.57
N LYS A 222 -37.78 1.29 -20.07
CA LYS A 222 -38.97 0.54 -19.60
C LYS A 222 -39.66 -0.26 -20.71
N SER A 223 -39.64 0.23 -21.95
CA SER A 223 -40.21 -0.46 -23.11
C SER A 223 -39.22 -1.36 -23.84
N HIS A 224 -37.91 -1.28 -23.49
CA HIS A 224 -36.87 -2.08 -24.12
C HIS A 224 -36.86 -3.50 -23.55
N PRO A 225 -36.83 -4.56 -24.36
CA PRO A 225 -36.79 -5.91 -23.88
C PRO A 225 -35.48 -6.17 -23.10
N THR A 226 -35.50 -7.14 -22.20
CA THR A 226 -34.28 -7.59 -21.51
C THR A 226 -33.36 -8.35 -22.47
N ILE A 227 -32.07 -8.38 -22.16
CA ILE A 227 -31.10 -9.15 -22.95
C ILE A 227 -31.50 -10.64 -23.06
N THR A 228 -32.10 -11.21 -22.00
CA THR A 228 -32.62 -12.57 -22.01
C THR A 228 -33.77 -12.73 -23.01
N GLU A 229 -34.67 -11.75 -23.11
CA GLU A 229 -35.77 -11.79 -24.07
C GLU A 229 -35.27 -11.63 -25.50
N ILE A 230 -34.30 -10.71 -25.73
CA ILE A 230 -33.67 -10.52 -27.04
C ILE A 230 -33.03 -11.82 -27.52
N TYR A 231 -32.15 -12.37 -26.69
CA TYR A 231 -31.39 -13.57 -27.04
C TYR A 231 -32.26 -14.83 -27.13
N SER A 232 -33.25 -14.98 -26.24
CA SER A 232 -34.20 -16.08 -26.33
C SER A 232 -34.97 -16.06 -27.63
N LYS A 233 -35.43 -14.88 -28.10
CA LYS A 233 -36.12 -14.73 -29.37
C LYS A 233 -35.22 -15.10 -30.53
N GLU A 234 -33.98 -14.65 -30.55
CA GLU A 234 -32.99 -15.01 -31.58
C GLU A 234 -32.81 -16.54 -31.69
N LEU A 235 -32.60 -17.22 -30.55
CA LEU A 235 -32.44 -18.66 -30.51
C LEU A 235 -33.70 -19.44 -30.95
N ILE A 236 -34.90 -18.90 -30.70
CA ILE A 236 -36.17 -19.48 -31.20
C ILE A 236 -36.26 -19.29 -32.71
N ASP A 237 -36.00 -18.10 -33.22
CA ASP A 237 -36.06 -17.76 -34.64
C ASP A 237 -35.05 -18.59 -35.45
N GLU A 238 -33.90 -18.93 -34.87
CA GLU A 238 -32.89 -19.84 -35.43
C GLU A 238 -33.22 -21.33 -35.25
N GLY A 239 -34.27 -21.69 -34.53
CA GLY A 239 -34.67 -23.06 -34.27
C GLY A 239 -33.75 -23.84 -33.34
N VAL A 240 -32.93 -23.16 -32.55
CA VAL A 240 -32.00 -23.78 -31.60
C VAL A 240 -32.71 -24.26 -30.33
N ILE A 241 -33.71 -23.50 -29.85
CA ILE A 241 -34.54 -23.83 -28.69
C ILE A 241 -36.01 -23.45 -28.98
N ASN A 242 -36.93 -23.96 -28.16
CA ASN A 242 -38.35 -23.62 -28.24
C ASN A 242 -38.80 -22.82 -26.99
N SER A 243 -40.00 -22.27 -27.04
CA SER A 243 -40.56 -21.45 -25.98
C SER A 243 -40.74 -22.19 -24.63
N ASP A 244 -41.08 -23.50 -24.72
CA ASP A 244 -41.28 -24.32 -23.50
C ASP A 244 -39.95 -24.61 -22.81
N GLU A 245 -38.86 -24.78 -23.53
CA GLU A 245 -37.53 -24.94 -22.98
C GLU A 245 -37.09 -23.66 -22.24
N ILE A 246 -37.35 -22.48 -22.80
CA ILE A 246 -37.06 -21.20 -22.13
C ILE A 246 -37.87 -21.04 -20.84
N LEU A 247 -39.17 -21.39 -20.89
CA LEU A 247 -40.04 -21.31 -19.71
C LEU A 247 -39.56 -22.27 -18.61
N ASN A 248 -39.18 -23.47 -18.97
CA ASN A 248 -38.62 -24.47 -18.05
C ASN A 248 -37.31 -23.99 -17.44
N PHE A 249 -36.46 -23.37 -18.22
CA PHE A 249 -35.20 -22.81 -17.73
C PHE A 249 -35.43 -21.69 -16.69
N LYS A 250 -36.35 -20.77 -17.00
CA LYS A 250 -36.74 -19.68 -16.06
C LYS A 250 -37.34 -20.24 -14.77
N ASN A 251 -38.24 -21.22 -14.87
CA ASN A 251 -38.87 -21.82 -13.72
C ASN A 251 -37.86 -22.55 -12.83
N SER A 252 -36.99 -23.38 -13.41
CA SER A 252 -35.98 -24.11 -12.66
C SER A 252 -35.00 -23.19 -11.95
N HIS A 253 -34.63 -22.05 -12.58
CA HIS A 253 -33.79 -21.07 -11.97
C HIS A 253 -34.47 -20.33 -10.79
N THR A 254 -35.75 -19.98 -10.97
CA THR A 254 -36.58 -19.39 -9.91
C THR A 254 -36.72 -20.33 -8.71
N GLU A 255 -37.02 -21.62 -8.98
CA GLU A 255 -37.08 -22.63 -7.93
C GLU A 255 -35.77 -22.80 -7.18
N LYS A 256 -34.64 -22.78 -7.92
CA LYS A 256 -33.30 -22.80 -7.30
C LYS A 256 -33.11 -21.62 -6.35
N LEU A 257 -33.40 -20.40 -6.82
CA LEU A 257 -33.23 -19.19 -5.98
C LEU A 257 -34.14 -19.24 -4.74
N THR A 258 -35.39 -19.73 -4.89
CA THR A 258 -36.33 -19.88 -3.79
C THR A 258 -35.79 -20.86 -2.74
N LYS A 259 -35.30 -22.01 -3.16
CA LYS A 259 -34.70 -23.01 -2.26
C LYS A 259 -33.47 -22.47 -1.56
N GLU A 260 -32.58 -21.82 -2.26
CA GLU A 260 -31.35 -21.22 -1.70
C GLU A 260 -31.68 -20.12 -0.66
N ASN A 261 -32.77 -19.37 -0.87
CA ASN A 261 -33.23 -18.35 0.06
C ASN A 261 -33.80 -18.89 1.39
N GLU A 262 -34.22 -20.17 1.41
CA GLU A 262 -34.73 -20.87 2.60
C GLU A 262 -33.58 -21.46 3.44
N ILE A 263 -32.40 -21.63 2.86
CA ILE A 263 -31.23 -22.17 3.57
C ILE A 263 -30.73 -21.14 4.59
N LYS A 264 -30.66 -21.56 5.86
CA LYS A 264 -29.96 -20.79 6.90
C LYS A 264 -28.47 -21.06 6.78
N PHE A 265 -27.72 -20.02 6.50
CA PHE A 265 -26.26 -20.10 6.45
C PHE A 265 -25.72 -19.86 7.88
N GLU A 266 -25.18 -20.89 8.52
CA GLU A 266 -24.72 -20.82 9.92
C GLU A 266 -23.24 -20.41 10.04
N ASN A 267 -22.46 -20.49 8.96
CA ASN A 267 -21.04 -20.12 8.95
C ASN A 267 -20.72 -19.27 7.72
N GLU A 268 -20.23 -18.08 7.91
CA GLU A 268 -19.61 -17.30 6.83
C GLU A 268 -18.34 -18.03 6.36
N THR A 269 -18.41 -18.69 5.22
CA THR A 269 -17.21 -19.08 4.51
C THR A 269 -16.68 -17.83 3.81
N SER A 270 -15.76 -17.13 4.43
CA SER A 270 -15.01 -16.08 3.75
C SER A 270 -14.38 -16.73 2.51
N ILE A 271 -14.83 -16.35 1.32
CA ILE A 271 -14.24 -16.81 0.06
C ILE A 271 -12.82 -16.24 -0.07
N TRP A 272 -12.49 -15.23 0.71
CA TRP A 272 -11.16 -14.65 0.83
C TRP A 272 -10.44 -15.22 2.07
N PRO A 273 -9.22 -15.80 1.91
CA PRO A 273 -8.54 -16.53 2.97
C PRO A 273 -7.77 -15.64 3.96
N GLY A 274 -8.18 -14.41 4.20
CA GLY A 274 -7.50 -13.54 5.16
C GLY A 274 -7.84 -13.92 6.62
N GLU A 275 -6.81 -14.13 7.46
CA GLU A 275 -6.97 -14.26 8.91
C GLU A 275 -6.71 -12.89 9.55
N PHE A 276 -7.58 -12.49 10.48
CA PHE A 276 -7.35 -11.29 11.28
C PHE A 276 -6.31 -11.62 12.37
N THR A 277 -5.17 -10.95 12.33
CA THR A 277 -4.15 -11.10 13.36
C THR A 277 -4.00 -9.79 14.13
N THR A 278 -4.21 -9.85 15.44
CA THR A 278 -4.00 -8.73 16.39
C THR A 278 -2.68 -8.87 17.15
N GLU A 279 -1.76 -9.72 16.68
CA GLU A 279 -0.50 -9.94 17.37
C GLU A 279 0.39 -8.68 17.35
N ASP A 280 1.00 -8.37 18.49
CA ASP A 280 1.99 -7.30 18.63
C ASP A 280 3.13 -7.48 17.63
N ILE A 281 3.40 -6.46 16.83
CA ILE A 281 4.57 -6.42 15.96
C ILE A 281 5.83 -6.33 16.83
N ASN A 282 6.62 -7.39 16.82
CA ASN A 282 7.84 -7.44 17.60
C ASN A 282 9.08 -7.31 16.71
N TYR A 283 9.63 -6.10 16.65
CA TYR A 283 10.88 -5.83 15.94
C TYR A 283 12.15 -6.12 16.78
N GLU A 284 12.03 -6.65 17.98
CA GLU A 284 13.17 -6.94 18.88
C GLU A 284 13.75 -8.36 18.73
N ASP A 285 13.42 -9.06 17.64
CA ASP A 285 13.91 -10.42 17.39
C ASP A 285 15.43 -10.45 17.13
N LYS A 286 16.15 -11.15 18.00
CA LYS A 286 17.61 -11.32 17.92
C LYS A 286 18.05 -12.44 16.99
N SER A 287 17.14 -13.25 16.48
CA SER A 287 17.47 -14.38 15.58
C SER A 287 18.06 -13.92 14.25
N ASN A 288 17.83 -12.65 13.91
CA ASN A 288 18.28 -12.03 12.68
C ASN A 288 19.62 -11.27 12.81
N ASN A 289 20.38 -11.44 13.88
CA ASN A 289 21.66 -10.78 14.05
C ASN A 289 22.66 -11.17 12.95
N ILE A 290 23.58 -10.26 12.65
CA ILE A 290 24.65 -10.42 11.67
C ILE A 290 25.98 -10.02 12.32
N SER A 291 27.06 -10.74 12.04
CA SER A 291 28.36 -10.42 12.62
C SER A 291 29.05 -9.25 11.92
N SER A 292 30.05 -8.65 12.60
CA SER A 292 30.88 -7.61 12.02
C SER A 292 31.65 -8.13 10.80
N GLU A 293 32.15 -9.36 10.87
CA GLU A 293 32.89 -10.00 9.79
C GLU A 293 32.01 -10.18 8.55
N GLU A 294 30.76 -10.64 8.72
CA GLU A 294 29.80 -10.77 7.61
C GLU A 294 29.49 -9.39 6.98
N LEU A 295 29.31 -8.35 7.80
CA LEU A 295 29.08 -6.99 7.29
C LEU A 295 30.27 -6.44 6.48
N LEU A 296 31.51 -6.73 6.92
CA LEU A 296 32.72 -6.34 6.18
C LEU A 296 32.81 -7.08 4.84
N VAL A 297 32.47 -8.36 4.79
CA VAL A 297 32.43 -9.15 3.55
C VAL A 297 31.35 -8.59 2.61
N ILE A 298 30.16 -8.31 3.12
CA ILE A 298 29.08 -7.69 2.34
C ILE A 298 29.52 -6.34 1.78
N ASN A 299 30.12 -5.49 2.61
CA ASN A 299 30.60 -4.17 2.19
C ASN A 299 31.62 -4.25 1.05
N LYS A 300 32.60 -5.14 1.17
CA LYS A 300 33.61 -5.36 0.11
C LYS A 300 32.96 -5.83 -1.18
N LYS A 301 32.06 -6.82 -1.11
CA LYS A 301 31.33 -7.37 -2.26
C LYS A 301 30.44 -6.31 -2.92
N LEU A 302 29.78 -5.45 -2.12
CA LEU A 302 28.91 -4.39 -2.62
C LEU A 302 29.66 -3.43 -3.56
N TYR A 303 30.87 -3.04 -3.20
CA TYR A 303 31.67 -2.08 -3.96
C TYR A 303 32.76 -2.73 -4.82
N GLU A 304 32.69 -4.02 -5.08
CA GLU A 304 33.52 -4.68 -6.08
C GLU A 304 33.08 -4.29 -7.49
N ILE A 305 33.78 -3.34 -8.12
CA ILE A 305 33.42 -2.77 -9.41
C ILE A 305 34.58 -3.03 -10.38
N SER A 306 34.27 -3.40 -11.64
CA SER A 306 35.26 -3.61 -12.66
C SER A 306 36.13 -2.35 -12.86
N SER A 307 37.43 -2.53 -13.00
CA SER A 307 38.37 -1.43 -13.28
C SER A 307 38.10 -0.75 -14.64
N SER A 308 37.40 -1.41 -15.55
CA SER A 308 36.98 -0.84 -16.83
C SER A 308 35.78 0.11 -16.72
N PHE A 309 35.02 0.08 -15.60
CA PHE A 309 33.85 0.92 -15.40
C PHE A 309 34.25 2.28 -14.81
N GLN A 310 34.00 3.35 -15.56
CA GLN A 310 34.46 4.69 -15.22
C GLN A 310 33.41 5.44 -14.40
N ILE A 311 33.63 5.54 -13.09
CA ILE A 311 32.69 6.18 -12.13
C ILE A 311 33.02 7.67 -11.99
N ASN A 312 31.97 8.49 -11.84
CA ASN A 312 32.13 9.90 -11.47
C ASN A 312 32.99 10.05 -10.21
N ASN A 313 33.95 10.97 -10.24
CA ASN A 313 34.94 11.16 -9.16
C ASN A 313 34.33 11.39 -7.77
N ARG A 314 33.19 12.10 -7.65
CA ARG A 314 32.51 12.32 -6.37
C ARG A 314 31.96 11.01 -5.81
N ILE A 315 31.38 10.17 -6.67
CA ILE A 315 30.86 8.86 -6.25
C ILE A 315 32.01 7.93 -5.89
N LYS A 316 33.10 7.96 -6.64
CA LYS A 316 34.32 7.21 -6.33
C LYS A 316 34.85 7.54 -4.93
N GLN A 317 34.95 8.81 -4.56
CA GLN A 317 35.37 9.23 -3.23
C GLN A 317 34.45 8.69 -2.11
N ILE A 318 33.13 8.64 -2.36
CA ILE A 318 32.16 8.07 -1.41
C ILE A 318 32.41 6.56 -1.27
N ILE A 319 32.61 5.85 -2.37
CA ILE A 319 32.87 4.41 -2.38
C ILE A 319 34.20 4.08 -1.70
N ASP A 320 35.27 4.80 -2.03
CA ASP A 320 36.58 4.63 -1.41
C ASP A 320 36.51 4.82 0.11
N LYS A 321 35.78 5.84 0.56
CA LYS A 321 35.51 6.06 1.98
C LYS A 321 34.71 4.89 2.61
N ARG A 322 33.68 4.38 1.96
CA ARG A 322 32.88 3.24 2.46
C ARG A 322 33.69 1.93 2.47
N LEU A 323 34.61 1.75 1.51
CA LEU A 323 35.53 0.60 1.49
C LEU A 323 36.57 0.63 2.63
N SER A 324 36.88 1.80 3.20
CA SER A 324 37.75 1.90 4.37
C SER A 324 37.04 1.59 5.69
N MET A 325 35.86 0.97 5.66
CA MET A 325 35.08 0.62 6.84
C MET A 325 35.86 -0.33 7.76
N ASP A 326 36.05 0.10 9.01
CA ASP A 326 36.62 -0.65 10.12
C ASP A 326 35.70 -0.53 11.36
N GLU A 327 36.17 -0.97 12.52
CA GLU A 327 35.38 -0.95 13.75
C GLU A 327 34.99 0.46 14.22
N ASP A 328 35.79 1.49 13.94
CA ASP A 328 35.56 2.87 14.34
C ASP A 328 34.88 3.71 13.26
N PHE A 329 34.71 3.14 12.06
CA PHE A 329 34.08 3.82 10.95
C PHE A 329 32.63 4.24 11.27
N LYS A 330 32.31 5.48 10.92
CA LYS A 330 30.96 6.01 11.06
C LYS A 330 30.11 5.71 9.84
N ILE A 331 29.25 4.70 9.96
CA ILE A 331 28.34 4.24 8.92
C ILE A 331 27.17 5.22 8.83
N GLU A 332 27.08 5.95 7.73
CA GLU A 332 25.99 6.89 7.46
C GLU A 332 24.70 6.17 7.04
N TRP A 333 23.60 6.89 7.00
CA TRP A 333 22.27 6.34 6.77
C TRP A 333 22.14 5.55 5.46
N GLY A 334 22.53 6.15 4.32
CA GLY A 334 22.44 5.48 3.03
C GLY A 334 23.39 4.27 2.89
N HIS A 335 24.51 4.27 3.62
CA HIS A 335 25.40 3.10 3.67
C HIS A 335 24.77 1.98 4.51
N ALA A 336 24.21 2.30 5.67
CA ALA A 336 23.50 1.33 6.50
C ALA A 336 22.31 0.70 5.76
N GLU A 337 21.57 1.48 4.97
CA GLU A 337 20.49 1.00 4.12
C GLU A 337 20.96 -0.04 3.10
N LEU A 338 22.03 0.26 2.35
CA LEU A 338 22.58 -0.68 1.38
C LEU A 338 23.11 -1.95 2.03
N LEU A 339 23.75 -1.85 3.20
CA LEU A 339 24.19 -3.03 3.97
C LEU A 339 23.00 -3.86 4.45
N ALA A 340 21.91 -3.22 4.92
CA ALA A 340 20.69 -3.91 5.31
C ALA A 340 20.10 -4.68 4.13
N ILE A 341 19.86 -4.01 2.99
CA ILE A 341 19.28 -4.61 1.79
C ILE A 341 20.17 -5.76 1.28
N SER A 342 21.49 -5.55 1.19
CA SER A 342 22.43 -6.61 0.76
C SER A 342 22.33 -7.85 1.65
N SER A 343 22.27 -7.65 2.97
CA SER A 343 22.18 -8.75 3.93
C SER A 343 20.82 -9.47 3.91
N ILE A 344 19.74 -8.77 3.56
CA ILE A 344 18.40 -9.34 3.35
C ILE A 344 18.40 -10.22 2.09
N LEU A 345 19.00 -9.74 1.01
CA LEU A 345 19.14 -10.49 -0.24
C LEU A 345 19.98 -11.76 -0.07
N GLU A 346 21.03 -11.75 0.76
CA GLU A 346 21.82 -12.96 1.08
C GLU A 346 21.04 -14.02 1.87
N LYS A 347 19.92 -13.63 2.49
CA LYS A 347 18.95 -14.55 3.10
C LYS A 347 17.87 -15.02 2.10
N ASN A 348 18.06 -14.76 0.80
CA ASN A 348 17.13 -15.08 -0.28
C ASN A 348 15.74 -14.41 -0.16
N VAL A 349 15.67 -13.29 0.54
CA VAL A 349 14.47 -12.45 0.58
C VAL A 349 14.51 -11.48 -0.59
N PRO A 350 13.55 -11.52 -1.53
CA PRO A 350 13.50 -10.58 -2.63
C PRO A 350 13.28 -9.15 -2.13
N VAL A 351 13.78 -8.18 -2.91
CA VAL A 351 13.61 -6.76 -2.58
C VAL A 351 13.06 -6.01 -3.78
N ARG A 352 11.97 -5.29 -3.57
CA ARG A 352 11.44 -4.31 -4.51
C ARG A 352 11.44 -2.93 -3.85
N PHE A 353 12.19 -2.00 -4.42
CA PHE A 353 12.34 -0.65 -3.93
C PHE A 353 11.94 0.34 -5.04
N SER A 354 10.87 1.08 -4.85
CA SER A 354 10.38 2.06 -5.81
C SER A 354 10.21 3.44 -5.20
N GLY A 355 10.13 4.43 -6.04
CA GLY A 355 9.92 5.84 -5.69
C GLY A 355 10.62 6.76 -6.69
N GLN A 356 10.36 8.05 -6.60
CA GLN A 356 11.00 9.05 -7.45
C GLN A 356 12.50 9.13 -7.10
N ASP A 357 13.37 9.01 -8.10
CA ASP A 357 14.83 8.99 -7.94
C ASP A 357 15.40 7.89 -7.01
N SER A 358 14.68 6.80 -6.73
CA SER A 358 15.11 5.78 -5.78
C SER A 358 16.45 5.10 -6.10
N ARG A 359 16.82 4.99 -7.38
CA ARG A 359 18.12 4.42 -7.80
C ARG A 359 19.32 5.17 -7.22
N ARG A 360 19.22 6.50 -7.11
CA ARG A 360 20.22 7.39 -6.52
C ARG A 360 19.87 7.77 -5.08
N GLY A 361 18.58 7.91 -4.80
CA GLY A 361 17.99 8.61 -3.65
C GLY A 361 17.86 10.12 -3.92
N THR A 362 16.72 10.72 -3.51
CA THR A 362 16.44 12.16 -3.72
C THR A 362 17.58 13.05 -3.24
N PHE A 363 18.24 12.70 -2.13
CA PHE A 363 19.34 13.44 -1.52
C PHE A 363 20.71 12.84 -1.87
N SER A 364 20.81 12.02 -2.92
CA SER A 364 22.04 11.31 -3.31
C SER A 364 22.66 10.48 -2.18
N GLN A 365 21.82 9.92 -1.32
CA GLN A 365 22.25 9.14 -0.16
C GLN A 365 22.49 7.67 -0.47
N ARG A 366 21.70 7.08 -1.37
CA ARG A 366 21.72 5.64 -1.67
C ARG A 366 22.76 5.27 -2.68
N ASN A 367 22.65 5.79 -3.91
CA ASN A 367 23.51 5.44 -5.05
C ASN A 367 23.61 3.92 -5.25
N ALA A 368 22.44 3.23 -5.29
CA ALA A 368 22.36 1.80 -5.58
C ALA A 368 22.74 1.48 -7.04
N TYR A 369 22.50 2.42 -7.94
CA TYR A 369 22.95 2.37 -9.32
C TYR A 369 24.14 3.30 -9.55
N LEU A 370 25.08 2.83 -10.34
CA LEU A 370 26.22 3.62 -10.83
C LEU A 370 26.15 3.69 -12.34
N TRP A 371 26.55 4.83 -12.89
CA TRP A 371 26.60 5.08 -14.33
C TRP A 371 28.03 5.26 -14.77
N ASP A 372 28.37 4.58 -15.88
CA ASP A 372 29.67 4.75 -16.55
C ASP A 372 29.67 6.10 -17.26
N SER A 373 30.69 6.92 -16.96
CA SER A 373 30.83 8.28 -17.50
C SER A 373 31.24 8.33 -18.98
N GLU A 374 31.70 7.22 -19.57
CA GLU A 374 32.13 7.17 -20.97
C GLU A 374 31.05 6.66 -21.92
N ASN A 375 30.24 5.69 -21.47
CA ASN A 375 29.26 5.02 -22.34
C ASN A 375 27.82 5.06 -21.81
N ASN A 376 27.60 5.66 -20.63
CA ASN A 376 26.30 5.78 -19.96
C ASN A 376 25.61 4.44 -19.63
N SER A 377 26.34 3.33 -19.64
CA SER A 377 25.82 2.07 -19.09
C SER A 377 25.68 2.17 -17.58
N ASP A 378 24.76 1.40 -17.01
CA ASP A 378 24.54 1.38 -15.57
C ASP A 378 24.76 -0.02 -14.96
N ILE A 379 25.05 -0.04 -13.68
CA ILE A 379 25.13 -1.26 -12.88
C ILE A 379 24.35 -1.07 -11.58
N ASN A 380 23.59 -2.09 -11.19
CA ASN A 380 22.97 -2.16 -9.87
C ASN A 380 23.95 -2.87 -8.92
N LEU A 381 24.38 -2.18 -7.89
CA LEU A 381 25.32 -2.73 -6.90
C LEU A 381 24.74 -3.94 -6.13
N LEU A 382 23.42 -4.00 -6.00
CA LEU A 382 22.70 -5.02 -5.24
C LEU A 382 22.53 -6.34 -6.00
N ASP A 383 22.66 -6.35 -7.35
CA ASP A 383 22.47 -7.57 -8.17
C ASP A 383 23.39 -8.72 -7.75
N LYS A 384 24.55 -8.40 -7.19
CA LYS A 384 25.54 -9.40 -6.70
C LYS A 384 25.02 -10.28 -5.57
N PHE A 385 23.97 -9.84 -4.88
CA PHE A 385 23.38 -10.52 -3.72
C PHE A 385 22.11 -11.29 -4.04
N SER A 386 21.58 -11.17 -5.27
CA SER A 386 20.29 -11.74 -5.68
C SER A 386 20.41 -13.05 -6.47
N LYS A 387 21.32 -13.98 -6.08
CA LYS A 387 21.55 -15.24 -6.81
C LYS A 387 20.31 -16.11 -6.92
N ASP A 388 19.58 -16.29 -5.83
CA ASP A 388 18.39 -17.15 -5.72
C ASP A 388 17.12 -16.34 -5.44
N SER A 389 17.19 -15.02 -5.59
CA SER A 389 16.09 -14.07 -5.39
C SER A 389 16.13 -13.00 -6.49
N TYR A 390 15.48 -11.86 -6.28
CA TYR A 390 15.60 -10.71 -7.19
C TYR A 390 15.70 -9.41 -6.40
N VAL A 391 16.26 -8.38 -7.04
CA VAL A 391 16.26 -7.02 -6.53
C VAL A 391 15.85 -6.06 -7.63
N ASP A 392 14.76 -5.35 -7.40
CA ASP A 392 14.28 -4.30 -8.29
C ASP A 392 14.40 -2.94 -7.57
N VAL A 393 15.29 -2.05 -8.04
CA VAL A 393 15.31 -0.64 -7.60
C VAL A 393 14.83 0.22 -8.76
N ILE A 394 13.66 0.86 -8.59
CA ILE A 394 12.89 1.44 -9.68
C ILE A 394 12.66 2.92 -9.42
N ASN A 395 13.02 3.76 -10.39
CA ASN A 395 12.57 5.14 -10.40
C ASN A 395 11.11 5.16 -10.87
N SER A 396 10.19 5.57 -9.99
CA SER A 396 8.79 5.76 -10.35
C SER A 396 8.58 7.05 -11.16
N PRO A 397 7.49 7.15 -11.92
CA PRO A 397 7.06 8.45 -12.44
C PRO A 397 6.60 9.37 -11.30
N LEU A 398 6.31 10.64 -11.63
CA LEU A 398 5.73 11.62 -10.73
C LEU A 398 4.24 11.29 -10.48
N SER A 399 4.00 10.24 -9.73
CA SER A 399 2.68 9.75 -9.34
C SER A 399 2.81 9.10 -7.98
N GLU A 400 2.24 9.69 -6.96
CA GLU A 400 2.20 9.09 -5.62
C GLU A 400 1.06 8.08 -5.53
N MET A 401 -0.13 8.42 -6.02
CA MET A 401 -1.34 7.63 -5.85
C MET A 401 -1.25 6.28 -6.54
N ALA A 402 -1.07 6.25 -7.86
CA ALA A 402 -1.02 5.00 -8.60
C ALA A 402 0.24 4.18 -8.27
N ALA A 403 1.39 4.83 -8.05
CA ALA A 403 2.62 4.12 -7.68
C ALA A 403 2.49 3.44 -6.31
N LEU A 404 1.97 4.13 -5.30
CA LEU A 404 1.78 3.57 -3.97
C LEU A 404 0.73 2.44 -3.96
N ALA A 405 -0.38 2.62 -4.68
CA ALA A 405 -1.40 1.57 -4.83
C ALA A 405 -0.86 0.34 -5.56
N PHE A 406 0.01 0.52 -6.55
CA PHE A 406 0.70 -0.58 -7.23
C PHE A 406 1.59 -1.36 -6.25
N GLU A 407 2.41 -0.66 -5.46
CA GLU A 407 3.30 -1.31 -4.50
C GLU A 407 2.51 -2.03 -3.38
N PHE A 408 1.37 -1.48 -2.96
CA PHE A 408 0.45 -2.19 -2.07
C PHE A 408 -0.04 -3.49 -2.73
N GLY A 409 -0.55 -3.43 -3.97
CA GLY A 409 -0.99 -4.61 -4.73
C GLY A 409 0.13 -5.66 -4.90
N TYR A 410 1.36 -5.19 -5.12
CA TYR A 410 2.53 -6.06 -5.20
C TYR A 410 2.80 -6.75 -3.87
N SER A 411 2.78 -6.02 -2.76
CA SER A 411 3.10 -6.53 -1.41
C SER A 411 2.11 -7.58 -0.90
N ILE A 412 0.80 -7.40 -1.14
CA ILE A 412 -0.22 -8.40 -0.73
C ILE A 412 -0.12 -9.71 -1.52
N SER A 413 0.56 -9.71 -2.65
CA SER A 413 0.74 -10.89 -3.51
C SER A 413 2.12 -11.51 -3.43
N GLU A 414 3.13 -10.77 -2.97
CA GLU A 414 4.51 -11.21 -2.74
C GLU A 414 4.92 -10.94 -1.30
N ASN A 415 4.29 -11.64 -0.37
CA ASN A 415 4.48 -11.48 1.06
C ASN A 415 5.87 -11.88 1.59
N LYS A 416 6.72 -12.50 0.75
CA LYS A 416 8.10 -12.85 1.08
C LYS A 416 9.09 -11.75 0.70
N ALA A 417 8.72 -10.82 -0.19
CA ALA A 417 9.60 -9.75 -0.61
C ALA A 417 9.53 -8.58 0.37
N LEU A 418 10.64 -7.92 0.60
CA LEU A 418 10.64 -6.57 1.18
C LEU A 418 10.22 -5.59 0.09
N VAL A 419 9.03 -5.01 0.21
CA VAL A 419 8.50 -4.02 -0.72
C VAL A 419 8.60 -2.64 -0.09
N ILE A 420 9.32 -1.72 -0.73
CA ILE A 420 9.56 -0.36 -0.23
C ILE A 420 9.06 0.65 -1.26
N TRP A 421 8.28 1.63 -0.81
CA TRP A 421 7.97 2.83 -1.56
C TRP A 421 8.52 4.05 -0.83
N GLU A 422 9.35 4.86 -1.53
CA GLU A 422 9.95 6.09 -0.99
C GLU A 422 9.30 7.32 -1.63
N ALA A 423 8.71 8.20 -0.83
CA ALA A 423 8.30 9.50 -1.30
C ALA A 423 9.52 10.38 -1.59
N GLN A 424 9.44 11.26 -2.59
CA GLN A 424 10.53 12.22 -2.87
C GLN A 424 10.73 13.17 -1.68
N PHE A 425 9.63 13.67 -1.13
CA PHE A 425 9.49 14.30 0.18
C PHE A 425 8.27 13.70 0.85
N GLY A 426 8.30 13.50 2.14
CA GLY A 426 7.17 12.96 2.89
C GLY A 426 5.89 13.80 2.75
N ASP A 427 6.04 15.10 2.50
CA ASP A 427 4.92 16.02 2.25
C ASP A 427 3.99 15.53 1.13
N PHE A 428 4.56 14.93 0.06
CA PHE A 428 3.79 14.53 -1.12
C PHE A 428 2.98 13.26 -0.92
N VAL A 429 3.17 12.53 0.17
CA VAL A 429 2.37 11.34 0.46
C VAL A 429 0.88 11.66 0.57
N ASN A 430 0.50 12.90 0.85
CA ASN A 430 -0.89 13.33 0.90
C ASN A 430 -1.61 13.28 -0.46
N ASN A 431 -0.89 13.23 -1.59
CA ASN A 431 -1.47 12.96 -2.90
C ASN A 431 -2.00 11.53 -3.02
N ALA A 432 -1.54 10.62 -2.16
CA ALA A 432 -1.99 9.23 -2.08
C ALA A 432 -2.81 8.94 -0.81
N GLN A 433 -3.37 9.96 -0.15
CA GLN A 433 -4.05 9.80 1.13
C GLN A 433 -5.18 8.75 1.08
N SER A 434 -5.97 8.72 0.01
CA SER A 434 -7.03 7.74 -0.16
C SER A 434 -6.52 6.28 -0.26
N VAL A 435 -5.33 6.08 -0.82
CA VAL A 435 -4.67 4.76 -0.83
C VAL A 435 -4.22 4.37 0.58
N ILE A 436 -3.72 5.34 1.35
CA ILE A 436 -3.33 5.11 2.74
C ILE A 436 -4.56 4.73 3.58
N ASP A 437 -5.62 5.52 3.51
CA ASP A 437 -6.82 5.35 4.34
C ASP A 437 -7.57 4.06 3.98
N GLU A 438 -7.73 3.78 2.68
CA GLU A 438 -8.60 2.70 2.22
C GLU A 438 -7.92 1.35 2.07
N PHE A 439 -6.60 1.33 1.81
CA PHE A 439 -5.86 0.09 1.60
C PHE A 439 -4.79 -0.13 2.66
N ILE A 440 -3.84 0.80 2.86
CA ILE A 440 -2.67 0.55 3.70
C ILE A 440 -3.06 0.40 5.18
N SER A 441 -3.87 1.32 5.71
CA SER A 441 -4.25 1.33 7.13
C SER A 441 -5.48 0.48 7.46
N SER A 442 -6.30 0.12 6.49
CA SER A 442 -7.61 -0.50 6.75
C SER A 442 -7.88 -1.82 6.04
N SER A 443 -7.01 -2.28 5.12
CA SER A 443 -7.26 -3.51 4.36
C SER A 443 -7.24 -4.78 5.22
N GLN A 444 -6.38 -4.83 6.21
CA GLN A 444 -6.31 -5.97 7.12
C GLN A 444 -7.58 -6.10 7.96
N PRO A 445 -8.05 -5.08 8.70
CA PRO A 445 -9.30 -5.19 9.47
C PRO A 445 -10.57 -5.32 8.60
N LYS A 446 -10.60 -4.73 7.40
CA LYS A 446 -11.78 -4.84 6.50
C LYS A 446 -11.84 -6.16 5.75
N TRP A 447 -10.71 -6.66 5.27
CA TRP A 447 -10.66 -7.73 4.26
C TRP A 447 -9.68 -8.85 4.59
N GLY A 448 -8.94 -8.79 5.70
CA GLY A 448 -7.89 -9.75 6.03
C GLY A 448 -6.72 -9.76 5.03
N LEU A 449 -6.44 -8.62 4.41
CA LEU A 449 -5.31 -8.46 3.50
C LEU A 449 -4.08 -7.99 4.27
N ASP A 450 -3.08 -8.87 4.37
CA ASP A 450 -1.80 -8.53 4.97
C ASP A 450 -0.85 -7.92 3.94
N SER A 451 -0.12 -6.90 4.36
CA SER A 451 0.86 -6.21 3.53
C SER A 451 2.12 -5.93 4.33
N ASN A 452 3.27 -6.29 3.79
CA ASN A 452 4.58 -5.98 4.36
C ASN A 452 5.21 -4.72 3.75
N LEU A 453 4.41 -3.84 3.19
CA LEU A 453 4.84 -2.61 2.52
C LEU A 453 5.53 -1.67 3.51
N VAL A 454 6.69 -1.15 3.13
CA VAL A 454 7.41 -0.12 3.87
C VAL A 454 7.27 1.22 3.14
N LEU A 455 6.84 2.26 3.85
CA LEU A 455 6.84 3.63 3.36
C LEU A 455 8.03 4.38 3.97
N LEU A 456 8.88 4.96 3.12
CA LEU A 456 9.96 5.86 3.54
C LEU A 456 9.54 7.30 3.25
N LEU A 457 9.41 8.09 4.30
CA LEU A 457 8.89 9.46 4.23
C LEU A 457 9.93 10.46 4.73
N PRO A 458 10.69 11.13 3.83
CA PRO A 458 11.63 12.18 4.22
C PRO A 458 10.92 13.29 5.00
N HIS A 459 11.35 13.49 6.27
CA HIS A 459 10.73 14.36 7.26
C HIS A 459 11.79 15.19 7.99
N GLY A 460 11.45 16.42 8.36
CA GLY A 460 12.29 17.31 9.15
C GLY A 460 12.03 18.78 8.84
N TYR A 461 11.91 19.60 9.87
CA TYR A 461 11.64 21.05 9.78
C TYR A 461 12.96 21.83 9.68
N GLU A 462 13.56 21.81 8.51
CA GLU A 462 14.93 22.26 8.24
C GLU A 462 15.00 23.54 7.41
N GLY A 463 13.93 24.34 7.38
CA GLY A 463 13.92 25.63 6.67
C GLY A 463 13.75 25.51 5.15
N MET A 464 13.30 24.34 4.64
CA MET A 464 13.06 24.10 3.21
C MET A 464 11.65 24.51 2.75
N GLY A 465 10.87 25.17 3.62
CA GLY A 465 9.50 25.62 3.31
C GLY A 465 8.41 24.62 3.65
N ALA A 466 7.17 25.03 3.44
CA ALA A 466 5.98 24.33 3.91
C ALA A 466 5.75 22.95 3.25
N ASN A 467 6.22 22.74 2.03
CA ASN A 467 5.97 21.51 1.26
C ASN A 467 7.18 20.55 1.25
N HIS A 468 8.18 20.76 2.14
CA HIS A 468 9.41 19.98 2.21
C HIS A 468 9.82 19.73 3.67
N SER A 469 8.85 19.64 4.58
CA SER A 469 9.10 19.55 6.02
C SER A 469 8.42 18.34 6.67
N SER A 470 7.17 18.07 6.38
CA SER A 470 6.36 17.09 7.11
C SER A 470 6.02 15.86 6.30
N GLY A 471 6.27 14.67 6.84
CA GLY A 471 5.70 13.42 6.34
C GLY A 471 4.30 13.14 6.91
N TRP A 472 3.62 14.14 7.50
CA TRP A 472 2.26 14.02 8.05
C TRP A 472 2.13 12.97 9.16
N MET A 473 3.12 12.92 10.06
CA MET A 473 3.21 11.92 11.13
C MET A 473 1.92 11.78 11.94
N GLU A 474 1.27 12.89 12.27
CA GLU A 474 0.01 12.93 13.01
C GLU A 474 -1.12 12.16 12.34
N ARG A 475 -1.17 12.14 10.99
CA ARG A 475 -2.21 11.43 10.24
C ARG A 475 -2.06 9.93 10.34
N PHE A 476 -0.84 9.43 10.27
CA PHE A 476 -0.56 8.01 10.47
C PHE A 476 -0.85 7.57 11.90
N LEU A 477 -0.52 8.39 12.89
CA LEU A 477 -0.81 8.09 14.29
C LEU A 477 -2.31 8.16 14.61
N ASP A 478 -3.06 9.07 13.96
CA ASP A 478 -4.52 9.15 14.10
C ASP A 478 -5.24 7.94 13.44
N SER A 479 -4.66 7.31 12.40
CA SER A 479 -5.20 6.12 11.73
C SER A 479 -4.71 4.79 12.32
N ALA A 480 -3.81 4.85 13.29
CA ALA A 480 -3.17 3.67 13.88
C ALA A 480 -4.05 3.08 15.01
N ALA A 481 -4.53 1.86 14.81
CA ALA A 481 -5.33 1.09 15.77
C ALA A 481 -5.14 -0.41 15.53
N ASP A 482 -5.37 -1.24 16.54
CA ASP A 482 -5.41 -2.71 16.46
C ASP A 482 -4.17 -3.33 15.77
N ASN A 483 -3.01 -2.68 15.90
CA ASN A 483 -1.76 -3.06 15.23
C ASN A 483 -1.82 -3.07 13.70
N ASN A 484 -2.73 -2.32 13.08
CA ASN A 484 -2.91 -2.26 11.62
C ASN A 484 -1.67 -1.81 10.85
N ILE A 485 -0.85 -0.92 11.41
CA ILE A 485 0.42 -0.42 10.86
C ILE A 485 1.49 -0.39 11.95
N ALA A 486 2.74 -0.14 11.59
CA ALA A 486 3.79 0.28 12.50
C ALA A 486 4.32 1.65 12.10
N VAL A 487 4.68 2.50 13.08
CA VAL A 487 5.20 3.85 12.84
C VAL A 487 6.50 4.04 13.59
N ALA A 488 7.57 4.39 12.87
CA ALA A 488 8.90 4.58 13.41
C ALA A 488 9.56 5.89 12.93
N ASN A 489 10.40 6.47 13.77
CA ASN A 489 11.18 7.65 13.47
C ASN A 489 12.56 7.53 14.15
N CYS A 490 13.46 6.81 13.47
CA CYS A 490 14.77 6.45 14.02
C CYS A 490 15.70 7.66 14.19
N THR A 491 16.52 7.64 15.23
CA THR A 491 17.52 8.70 15.51
C THR A 491 18.86 8.44 14.85
N ASN A 492 19.18 7.20 14.52
CA ASN A 492 20.49 6.83 13.97
C ASN A 492 20.42 5.68 12.96
N SER A 493 21.50 5.51 12.23
CA SER A 493 21.61 4.56 11.12
C SER A 493 21.55 3.08 11.55
N SER A 494 21.97 2.73 12.78
CA SER A 494 21.87 1.34 13.25
C SER A 494 20.42 0.95 13.58
N GLN A 495 19.62 1.84 14.14
CA GLN A 495 18.19 1.59 14.38
C GLN A 495 17.46 1.39 13.06
N TYR A 496 17.72 2.21 12.06
CA TYR A 496 17.16 2.06 10.72
C TYR A 496 17.59 0.72 10.07
N PHE A 497 18.88 0.37 10.16
CA PHE A 497 19.41 -0.91 9.68
C PHE A 497 18.68 -2.12 10.30
N HIS A 498 18.57 -2.14 11.63
CA HIS A 498 17.91 -3.23 12.33
C HIS A 498 16.40 -3.28 12.04
N LEU A 499 15.73 -2.13 11.98
CA LEU A 499 14.30 -2.06 11.69
C LEU A 499 13.97 -2.66 10.32
N LEU A 500 14.71 -2.28 9.27
CA LEU A 500 14.52 -2.84 7.92
C LEU A 500 14.76 -4.35 7.89
N ARG A 501 15.83 -4.81 8.52
CA ARG A 501 16.17 -6.24 8.58
C ARG A 501 15.12 -7.04 9.33
N ASN A 502 14.71 -6.56 10.49
CA ASN A 502 13.72 -7.25 11.31
C ASN A 502 12.36 -7.29 10.61
N HIS A 503 11.97 -6.23 9.92
CA HIS A 503 10.75 -6.21 9.12
C HIS A 503 10.79 -7.23 7.98
N ALA A 504 11.92 -7.31 7.26
CA ALA A 504 12.07 -8.21 6.11
C ALA A 504 12.26 -9.69 6.48
N LEU A 505 12.89 -9.99 7.64
CA LEU A 505 13.32 -11.33 8.00
C LEU A 505 12.43 -12.01 9.04
N GLN A 506 11.39 -11.34 9.54
CA GLN A 506 10.44 -11.99 10.44
C GLN A 506 9.65 -13.09 9.74
N ASN A 507 9.43 -14.20 10.42
CA ASN A 507 8.72 -15.36 9.87
C ASN A 507 7.18 -15.24 9.94
N LYS A 508 6.66 -14.12 10.44
CA LYS A 508 5.24 -13.84 10.59
C LYS A 508 4.78 -12.78 9.59
N GLN A 509 3.49 -12.76 9.32
CA GLN A 509 2.85 -11.69 8.55
C GLN A 509 3.20 -10.34 9.16
N ALA A 510 3.77 -9.46 8.33
CA ALA A 510 4.12 -8.10 8.71
C ALA A 510 2.99 -7.16 8.34
N ASN A 511 2.73 -6.17 9.20
CA ASN A 511 1.85 -5.06 8.88
C ASN A 511 2.65 -3.94 8.19
N PRO A 512 2.03 -3.04 7.42
CA PRO A 512 2.74 -1.94 6.80
C PRO A 512 3.57 -1.14 7.79
N LEU A 513 4.80 -0.79 7.40
CA LEU A 513 5.74 -0.06 8.22
C LEU A 513 5.99 1.35 7.66
N ILE A 514 5.68 2.36 8.45
CA ILE A 514 5.88 3.77 8.11
C ILE A 514 7.15 4.27 8.80
N ILE A 515 8.15 4.66 8.02
CA ILE A 515 9.42 5.19 8.55
C ILE A 515 9.58 6.64 8.13
N PHE A 516 9.65 7.54 9.10
CA PHE A 516 10.06 8.92 8.87
C PHE A 516 11.59 8.95 8.74
N THR A 517 12.06 9.22 7.52
CA THR A 517 13.50 9.23 7.21
C THR A 517 14.06 10.66 7.29
N PRO A 518 15.30 10.83 7.76
CA PRO A 518 15.89 12.15 7.87
C PRO A 518 16.33 12.72 6.51
N LYS A 519 16.59 14.01 6.48
CA LYS A 519 17.21 14.74 5.37
C LYS A 519 18.62 15.20 5.74
N SER A 520 18.76 16.18 6.63
CA SER A 520 20.08 16.67 7.06
C SER A 520 20.88 15.63 7.85
N LEU A 521 20.21 14.76 8.61
CA LEU A 521 20.87 13.71 9.37
C LEU A 521 21.42 12.55 8.51
N LEU A 522 21.10 12.47 7.23
CA LEU A 522 21.60 11.39 6.35
C LEU A 522 23.12 11.21 6.40
N ARG A 523 23.86 12.29 6.63
CA ARG A 523 25.35 12.31 6.71
C ARG A 523 25.85 12.94 7.99
N HIS A 524 25.00 13.12 8.98
CA HIS A 524 25.38 13.79 10.22
C HIS A 524 26.16 12.84 11.14
N PRO A 525 27.30 13.26 11.76
CA PRO A 525 28.13 12.37 12.56
C PRO A 525 27.41 11.75 13.77
N HIS A 526 26.46 12.46 14.38
CA HIS A 526 25.70 11.98 15.55
C HIS A 526 24.56 11.01 15.18
N SER A 527 24.10 10.97 13.92
CA SER A 527 23.16 9.97 13.43
C SER A 527 23.84 8.76 12.78
N SER A 528 25.16 8.83 12.60
CA SER A 528 25.96 7.72 12.06
C SER A 528 26.37 6.77 13.18
N SER A 529 26.32 5.48 12.95
CA SER A 529 26.60 4.42 13.91
C SER A 529 27.92 3.72 13.63
N LYS A 530 28.52 3.07 14.63
CA LYS A 530 29.72 2.24 14.44
C LYS A 530 29.33 0.84 13.94
N LEU A 531 30.27 0.12 13.34
CA LEU A 531 30.08 -1.26 12.86
C LEU A 531 29.51 -2.18 13.95
N LYS A 532 30.02 -2.10 15.17
CA LYS A 532 29.51 -2.86 16.31
C LYS A 532 28.04 -2.59 16.63
N ASP A 533 27.54 -1.39 16.35
CA ASP A 533 26.14 -1.05 16.63
C ASP A 533 25.21 -1.72 15.62
N LEU A 534 25.71 -2.07 14.40
CA LEU A 534 24.98 -2.83 13.41
C LEU A 534 25.09 -4.35 13.64
N SER A 535 26.10 -4.84 14.35
CA SER A 535 26.36 -6.29 14.52
C SER A 535 25.96 -6.83 15.87
N SER A 536 26.22 -6.09 16.96
CA SER A 536 26.00 -6.56 18.34
C SER A 536 24.76 -5.95 19.01
N SER A 537 24.03 -5.12 18.32
CA SER A 537 22.79 -4.47 18.78
C SER A 537 21.56 -5.05 18.05
N ASN A 538 20.40 -4.51 18.37
CA ASN A 538 19.13 -4.81 17.72
C ASN A 538 18.31 -3.53 17.62
N PHE A 539 17.14 -3.58 16.95
CA PHE A 539 16.19 -2.49 17.03
C PHE A 539 15.68 -2.37 18.46
N ASN A 540 15.69 -1.15 18.99
CA ASN A 540 15.15 -0.85 20.29
C ASN A 540 14.04 0.19 20.12
N ARG A 541 12.85 -0.08 20.62
CA ARG A 541 11.70 0.84 20.54
C ARG A 541 11.98 2.18 21.23
N ILE A 542 12.87 2.16 22.22
CA ILE A 542 13.29 3.31 23.02
C ILE A 542 14.81 3.31 23.17
N LEU A 543 15.44 4.47 23.02
CA LEU A 543 16.86 4.65 23.35
C LEU A 543 17.03 5.66 24.49
N LYS A 544 17.90 5.33 25.44
CA LYS A 544 18.40 6.26 26.46
C LYS A 544 19.73 6.84 25.99
N HIS A 545 19.80 8.17 25.92
CA HIS A 545 20.99 8.86 25.41
C HIS A 545 21.92 9.36 26.51
N ARG A 546 21.38 9.49 27.73
CA ARG A 546 22.15 9.74 28.94
C ARG A 546 21.85 8.65 29.95
N ASN A 547 22.82 8.20 30.70
CA ASN A 547 22.64 7.15 31.70
C ASN A 547 22.54 7.78 33.11
N VAL A 548 21.48 8.57 33.34
CA VAL A 548 21.25 9.27 34.59
C VAL A 548 20.61 8.30 35.60
N LYS A 549 21.27 8.16 36.74
CA LYS A 549 20.71 7.36 37.83
C LYS A 549 19.69 8.21 38.59
N ASP A 550 18.44 7.74 38.68
CA ASP A 550 17.31 8.43 39.32
C ASP A 550 17.08 9.87 38.82
N PRO A 551 16.73 10.07 37.53
CA PRO A 551 16.50 11.39 36.98
C PRO A 551 15.31 12.10 37.65
N ASN A 552 15.43 13.41 37.85
CA ASN A 552 14.32 14.25 38.30
C ASN A 552 13.46 14.78 37.15
N LYS A 553 13.99 14.72 35.93
CA LYS A 553 13.34 15.17 34.70
C LYS A 553 13.66 14.21 33.55
N ILE A 554 12.67 13.96 32.68
CA ILE A 554 12.87 13.21 31.46
C ILE A 554 12.41 14.05 30.28
N ILE A 555 13.25 14.14 29.26
CA ILE A 555 12.91 14.65 27.94
C ILE A 555 12.64 13.49 27.01
N PHE A 556 11.43 13.41 26.48
CA PHE A 556 11.06 12.51 25.40
C PHE A 556 10.98 13.26 24.09
N GLY A 557 11.34 12.60 23.01
CA GLY A 557 11.17 13.08 21.64
C GLY A 557 11.39 11.96 20.63
N SER A 558 11.41 12.27 19.35
CA SER A 558 11.59 11.28 18.28
C SER A 558 12.38 11.90 17.12
N GLY A 559 13.24 11.11 16.49
CA GLY A 559 13.98 11.52 15.29
C GLY A 559 14.97 12.68 15.53
N LYS A 560 15.01 13.61 14.56
CA LYS A 560 16.02 14.69 14.48
C LYS A 560 16.13 15.54 15.73
N ILE A 561 15.02 15.91 16.37
CA ILE A 561 15.04 16.80 17.55
C ILE A 561 15.90 16.25 18.70
N ILE A 562 15.97 14.94 18.85
CA ILE A 562 16.84 14.29 19.85
C ILE A 562 18.30 14.55 19.53
N VAL A 563 18.70 14.44 18.27
CA VAL A 563 20.08 14.72 17.83
C VAL A 563 20.44 16.20 18.06
N ASP A 564 19.50 17.12 17.81
CA ASP A 564 19.68 18.55 18.05
C ASP A 564 19.88 18.84 19.55
N ILE A 565 19.11 18.18 20.43
CA ILE A 565 19.25 18.32 21.90
C ILE A 565 20.59 17.76 22.36
N LEU A 566 21.03 16.60 21.87
CA LEU A 566 22.32 16.03 22.23
C LEU A 566 23.50 16.90 21.76
N ASN A 567 23.38 17.56 20.61
CA ASN A 567 24.34 18.55 20.16
C ASN A 567 24.39 19.77 21.08
N ALA A 568 23.22 20.26 21.55
CA ALA A 568 23.14 21.37 22.48
C ALA A 568 23.68 20.99 23.88
N GLU A 569 23.53 19.73 24.32
CA GLU A 569 24.09 19.20 25.55
C GLU A 569 25.62 19.31 25.58
N ASN A 570 26.28 19.01 24.47
CA ASN A 570 27.73 19.13 24.35
C ASN A 570 28.24 20.57 24.59
N ILE A 571 27.33 21.56 24.57
CA ILE A 571 27.60 22.97 24.90
C ILE A 571 27.37 23.27 26.40
N GLY A 572 26.95 22.27 27.19
CA GLY A 572 26.80 22.40 28.64
C GLY A 572 25.50 23.06 29.14
N ASN A 573 24.47 23.11 28.34
CA ASN A 573 23.23 23.87 28.64
C ASN A 573 22.10 23.05 29.31
N LEU A 574 22.31 21.76 29.62
CA LEU A 574 21.27 20.90 30.20
C LEU A 574 21.59 20.53 31.66
N ASP A 575 20.53 20.46 32.48
CA ASP A 575 20.62 19.98 33.86
C ASP A 575 21.17 18.55 33.89
N PRO A 576 22.23 18.27 34.69
CA PRO A 576 22.84 16.95 34.81
C PRO A 576 21.87 15.84 35.21
N ASN A 577 20.80 16.16 35.93
CA ASN A 577 19.80 15.20 36.41
C ASN A 577 18.66 14.96 35.40
N THR A 578 18.79 15.42 34.16
CA THR A 578 17.83 15.22 33.10
C THR A 578 18.21 14.00 32.24
N GLU A 579 17.35 13.01 32.12
CA GLU A 579 17.47 11.90 31.15
C GLU A 579 16.91 12.32 29.79
N ILE A 580 17.54 11.90 28.70
CA ILE A 580 17.06 12.11 27.31
C ILE A 580 16.71 10.77 26.72
N ILE A 581 15.50 10.66 26.22
CA ILE A 581 14.93 9.40 25.69
C ILE A 581 14.33 9.65 24.30
N SER A 582 14.74 8.88 23.32
CA SER A 582 14.05 8.82 22.03
C SER A 582 13.06 7.67 21.98
N LEU A 583 11.89 7.95 21.41
CA LEU A 583 10.99 6.92 20.90
C LEU A 583 11.37 6.65 19.44
N GLU A 584 12.00 5.51 19.19
CA GLU A 584 12.37 5.05 17.85
C GLU A 584 11.13 4.47 17.12
N GLN A 585 10.25 3.81 17.90
CA GLN A 585 8.92 3.36 17.48
C GLN A 585 7.86 4.20 18.18
N LEU A 586 6.98 4.81 17.39
CA LEU A 586 5.86 5.60 17.90
C LEU A 586 4.61 4.72 18.05
N TYR A 587 4.28 3.92 17.04
CA TYR A 587 3.17 2.97 17.11
C TYR A 587 3.62 1.57 16.67
N PRO A 588 3.21 0.49 17.33
CA PRO A 588 2.54 0.46 18.62
C PRO A 588 3.34 1.14 19.73
N PHE A 589 2.65 1.87 20.62
CA PHE A 589 3.32 2.63 21.68
C PHE A 589 4.08 1.71 22.64
N PRO A 590 5.35 1.95 22.95
CA PRO A 590 6.17 1.08 23.82
C PRO A 590 5.81 1.27 25.31
N ILE A 591 4.54 0.99 25.65
CA ILE A 591 3.94 1.27 26.96
C ILE A 591 4.65 0.56 28.11
N LYS A 592 5.14 -0.66 27.89
CA LYS A 592 5.83 -1.47 28.93
C LYS A 592 7.16 -0.83 29.33
N GLU A 593 7.94 -0.39 28.35
CA GLU A 593 9.23 0.25 28.50
C GLU A 593 9.05 1.64 29.13
N VAL A 594 8.09 2.42 28.66
CA VAL A 594 7.77 3.74 29.21
C VAL A 594 7.33 3.62 30.67
N LYS A 595 6.42 2.72 31.02
CA LYS A 595 6.01 2.46 32.41
C LYS A 595 7.18 2.11 33.31
N LYS A 596 8.15 1.32 32.82
CA LYS A 596 9.35 0.97 33.58
C LYS A 596 10.24 2.20 33.86
N ILE A 597 10.35 3.09 32.88
CA ILE A 597 11.14 4.33 32.99
C ILE A 597 10.49 5.31 33.98
N LEU A 598 9.17 5.45 33.96
CA LEU A 598 8.43 6.37 34.81
C LEU A 598 8.39 5.97 36.30
N LYS A 599 8.81 4.76 36.65
CA LYS A 599 8.93 4.29 38.05
C LYS A 599 10.08 4.89 38.84
N SER A 600 10.86 5.82 38.27
CA SER A 600 11.93 6.52 39.02
C SER A 600 11.36 7.33 40.19
N LYS A 601 11.92 7.13 41.42
CA LYS A 601 11.39 7.72 42.64
C LYS A 601 11.52 9.25 42.70
N ASN A 602 12.48 9.81 41.99
CA ASN A 602 12.81 11.24 42.02
C ASN A 602 12.23 12.02 40.84
N LEU A 603 11.48 11.36 39.96
CA LEU A 603 10.93 11.97 38.77
C LEU A 603 9.79 12.95 39.12
N ASN A 604 9.91 14.18 38.67
CA ASN A 604 8.94 15.26 38.92
C ASN A 604 8.31 15.80 37.63
N GLU A 605 8.99 15.66 36.50
CA GLU A 605 8.60 16.30 35.26
C GLU A 605 8.94 15.45 34.04
N ILE A 606 7.99 15.37 33.12
CA ILE A 606 8.13 14.79 31.77
C ILE A 606 7.99 15.95 30.79
N ILE A 607 8.88 16.02 29.80
CA ILE A 607 8.81 17.00 28.72
C ILE A 607 8.79 16.25 27.40
N TRP A 608 7.76 16.47 26.59
CA TRP A 608 7.79 16.10 25.18
C TRP A 608 8.39 17.22 24.37
N VAL A 609 9.41 16.91 23.56
CA VAL A 609 10.05 17.87 22.65
C VAL A 609 9.87 17.41 21.21
N GLN A 610 9.44 18.30 20.34
CA GLN A 610 9.34 18.05 18.90
C GLN A 610 9.64 19.29 18.08
N GLU A 611 10.07 19.08 16.82
CA GLU A 611 10.33 20.16 15.87
C GLU A 611 9.07 20.64 15.12
N GLU A 612 8.04 19.80 15.06
CA GLU A 612 6.77 20.09 14.44
C GLU A 612 5.95 21.09 15.26
N PRO A 613 5.02 21.84 14.62
CA PRO A 613 4.03 22.62 15.35
C PRO A 613 3.20 21.77 16.32
N ARG A 614 2.69 22.38 17.38
CA ARG A 614 1.98 21.66 18.46
C ARG A 614 0.78 20.82 17.98
N ASN A 615 0.12 21.21 16.90
CA ASN A 615 -1.01 20.49 16.29
C ASN A 615 -0.55 19.46 15.25
N ARG A 616 0.74 19.24 15.11
CA ARG A 616 1.39 18.29 14.20
C ARG A 616 2.28 17.34 14.99
N GLY A 617 2.87 16.36 14.28
CA GLY A 617 3.81 15.42 14.88
C GLY A 617 3.14 14.50 15.91
N ALA A 618 3.93 14.00 16.89
CA ALA A 618 3.48 12.95 17.80
C ALA A 618 2.96 13.45 19.16
N TRP A 619 2.93 14.77 19.41
CA TRP A 619 2.55 15.31 20.73
C TRP A 619 1.18 14.82 21.21
N LYS A 620 0.13 14.90 20.37
CA LYS A 620 -1.23 14.49 20.74
C LYS A 620 -1.23 13.02 21.16
N TYR A 621 -0.69 12.17 20.30
CA TYR A 621 -0.60 10.73 20.52
C TYR A 621 0.21 10.37 21.79
N PHE A 622 1.39 10.99 21.98
CA PHE A 622 2.19 10.78 23.18
C PHE A 622 1.46 11.21 24.45
N ASN A 623 0.80 12.37 24.43
CA ASN A 623 0.06 12.90 25.57
C ASN A 623 -1.08 11.96 26.00
N GLU A 624 -1.84 11.44 25.05
CA GLU A 624 -2.94 10.50 25.31
C GLU A 624 -2.41 9.21 25.96
N ASN A 625 -1.36 8.61 25.40
CA ASN A 625 -0.76 7.38 25.96
C ASN A 625 -0.13 7.55 27.34
N ILE A 626 0.45 8.74 27.64
CA ILE A 626 1.03 9.02 28.96
C ILE A 626 -0.04 9.25 30.02
N ILE A 627 -1.15 9.92 29.69
CA ILE A 627 -2.26 10.17 30.62
C ILE A 627 -2.94 8.86 31.04
N GLU A 628 -3.01 7.89 30.16
CA GLU A 628 -3.59 6.57 30.43
C GLU A 628 -2.76 5.71 31.42
N ILE A 629 -1.56 6.14 31.79
CA ILE A 629 -0.76 5.45 32.80
C ILE A 629 -1.28 5.82 34.20
N PRO A 630 -1.94 4.88 34.95
CA PRO A 630 -2.73 5.22 36.16
C PRO A 630 -1.92 5.78 37.32
N GLU A 631 -0.61 5.51 37.36
CA GLU A 631 0.29 5.89 38.48
C GLU A 631 0.96 7.25 38.24
N ASN A 632 0.54 8.01 37.23
CA ASN A 632 1.27 9.15 36.72
C ASN A 632 0.72 10.49 37.24
N ASN A 633 1.17 10.91 38.44
CA ASN A 633 0.95 12.28 38.97
C ASN A 633 2.02 13.27 38.47
N LEU A 634 2.77 12.93 37.42
CA LEU A 634 3.90 13.72 36.95
C LEU A 634 3.42 14.90 36.10
N ARG A 635 4.15 16.00 36.19
CA ARG A 635 3.88 17.18 35.36
C ARG A 635 4.34 16.94 33.93
N LEU A 636 3.39 16.76 33.03
CA LEU A 636 3.67 16.64 31.59
C LEU A 636 3.70 18.04 30.95
N LYS A 637 4.76 18.33 30.22
CA LYS A 637 4.96 19.58 29.48
C LYS A 637 5.22 19.33 28.00
N TYR A 638 4.78 20.26 27.18
CA TYR A 638 5.13 20.36 25.77
C TYR A 638 6.21 21.42 25.57
N SER A 639 7.24 21.11 24.77
CA SER A 639 8.24 22.04 24.29
C SER A 639 8.40 21.89 22.77
N GLY A 640 8.12 22.96 22.04
CA GLY A 640 8.15 22.97 20.59
C GLY A 640 7.49 24.22 20.02
N ARG A 641 7.21 24.20 18.73
CA ARG A 641 6.59 25.32 18.01
C ARG A 641 5.12 25.50 18.43
N LYS A 642 4.61 26.72 18.27
CA LYS A 642 3.18 27.02 18.41
C LYS A 642 2.39 26.25 17.33
N GLN A 643 1.06 26.20 17.49
CA GLN A 643 0.18 25.68 16.47
C GLN A 643 0.36 26.46 15.15
N SER A 644 0.30 25.74 14.04
CA SER A 644 0.40 26.32 12.69
C SER A 644 -0.60 25.65 11.74
N ALA A 645 -1.21 26.44 10.86
CA ALA A 645 -2.05 25.92 9.78
C ALA A 645 -1.22 25.27 8.66
N THR A 646 0.06 25.66 8.53
CA THR A 646 1.01 25.11 7.55
C THR A 646 2.04 24.23 8.21
N THR A 647 2.72 23.38 7.43
CA THR A 647 3.88 22.60 7.86
C THR A 647 5.14 23.42 7.88
#